data_db0d435656b609d874c33e43f955057b
#
_entry.id   db0d435656b609d874c33e43f955057b
#
_cell.length_a   1.000
_cell.length_b   1.000
_cell.length_c   1.000
_cell.angle_alpha   90.00
_cell.angle_beta   90.00
_cell.angle_gamma   90.00
#
_symmetry.space_group_name_H-M   'P 1'
#
loop_
_entity.id
_entity.type
_entity.pdbx_description
1 polymer ?
#
loop_
_entity_poly.entity_id
_entity_poly.type
_entity_poly.pdbx_seq_one_letter_code
_entity_poly.pdbx_strand_id
1 'polypeptide(L)'
;MVRFPYQRLAHLFDALQAETLPQEELAKRLDVSTRTVRADITALNEIMDQYGASFVHNRGSGYQLKIDDPMLFSALKETNNRRISPTPRTAPERVNYLLIRFLTSAFSLKLEDLADEWFVSRGTLQNDMAEVRERLAHYHLNIETKPRYGMKLFGAELTIRACLTDLLFQLDGEEQTNPLLKTESLEREALVPLTHFMHQLLSQSSIQLTDEGEQYLILYCAVAVKRIAGGNPLTDFEAEEGDPAVRQVSVRLAAELKSLVGKEIPAAEEAYLRVNIAARRIQNILPTDINADDDESLVDYILSYINAHYNYDLQADKQLRADLLTHIKTMITRVKYQINIPNPLLGNIKQHYPMAYDVTLAAVSSWGKYTPYTLSENEIGFLVLHIGVGLERHYNIGYQRHPQVMLVCDTGNSTIRMIQAQISRKYPQLVVTQVVSLRDYERLEHVDEDFIISNARISEKNKPVIVLSPFPTEYQMEQLGKLVLVDRTRPYMLEKFFDEKHFMIINEPMTQAQLFHKVCSQLEEEGYVDAEFYPSVVEREEIVSTMLGEGIALPHSLGLLAKKTVVITLLSPQGIEWGEGQTAHVIFLLAISKTDYEEAMAIYDLFVTFVRERSMSRLLSSENFGSFKAIAIDCLSRI
;
A
#
# COMPACT_ATOMS: atom_id res chain seq x y z
N MET A 1 -9.99 -8.70 -39.36
CA MET A 1 -9.86 -8.34 -37.91
C MET A 1 -9.68 -9.63 -37.14
N VAL A 2 -8.48 -9.89 -36.62
CA VAL A 2 -8.32 -11.02 -35.69
C VAL A 2 -8.95 -10.61 -34.38
N ARG A 3 -10.14 -11.11 -34.12
CA ARG A 3 -10.74 -11.06 -32.79
C ARG A 3 -10.16 -12.21 -31.99
N PHE A 4 -9.18 -11.93 -31.13
CA PHE A 4 -8.88 -12.88 -30.08
C PHE A 4 -10.15 -13.06 -29.24
N PRO A 5 -10.66 -14.28 -29.08
CA PRO A 5 -11.89 -14.52 -28.33
C PRO A 5 -11.82 -14.01 -26.88
N TYR A 6 -10.61 -13.76 -26.33
CA TYR A 6 -10.39 -13.27 -24.97
C TYR A 6 -9.00 -12.63 -24.80
N GLN A 7 -8.90 -11.73 -23.83
CA GLN A 7 -7.74 -10.89 -23.59
C GLN A 7 -6.47 -11.70 -23.29
N ARG A 8 -6.59 -12.82 -22.57
CA ARG A 8 -5.44 -13.69 -22.27
C ARG A 8 -4.79 -14.24 -23.56
N LEU A 9 -5.56 -14.53 -24.62
CA LEU A 9 -4.99 -14.92 -25.93
C LEU A 9 -4.24 -13.76 -26.60
N ALA A 10 -4.70 -12.52 -26.43
CA ALA A 10 -3.98 -11.35 -26.91
C ALA A 10 -2.65 -11.19 -26.16
N HIS A 11 -2.66 -11.24 -24.83
CA HIS A 11 -1.44 -11.18 -24.02
C HIS A 11 -0.47 -12.34 -24.34
N LEU A 12 -1.00 -13.54 -24.57
CA LEU A 12 -0.19 -14.68 -24.96
C LEU A 12 0.45 -14.48 -26.34
N PHE A 13 -0.32 -13.90 -27.29
CA PHE A 13 0.18 -13.54 -28.61
C PHE A 13 1.27 -12.49 -28.52
N ASP A 14 1.06 -11.40 -27.77
CA ASP A 14 2.03 -10.31 -27.62
C ASP A 14 3.31 -10.78 -26.96
N ALA A 15 3.22 -11.60 -25.90
CA ALA A 15 4.38 -12.18 -25.22
C ALA A 15 5.21 -13.07 -26.16
N LEU A 16 4.55 -13.93 -26.94
CA LEU A 16 5.23 -14.85 -27.86
C LEU A 16 5.65 -14.20 -29.18
N GLN A 17 5.10 -13.04 -29.51
CA GLN A 17 5.61 -12.23 -30.63
C GLN A 17 6.92 -11.53 -30.27
N ALA A 18 7.10 -11.16 -29.00
CA ALA A 18 8.29 -10.46 -28.52
C ALA A 18 9.46 -11.42 -28.25
N GLU A 19 9.19 -12.60 -27.69
CA GLU A 19 10.24 -13.54 -27.26
C GLU A 19 9.75 -15.00 -27.26
N THR A 20 10.72 -15.94 -27.26
CA THR A 20 10.43 -17.37 -27.08
C THR A 20 10.35 -17.67 -25.59
N LEU A 21 9.25 -18.26 -25.12
CA LEU A 21 9.02 -18.48 -23.70
C LEU A 21 8.67 -19.93 -23.37
N PRO A 22 9.24 -20.48 -22.29
CA PRO A 22 8.83 -21.76 -21.72
C PRO A 22 7.40 -21.73 -21.22
N GLN A 23 6.74 -22.89 -21.24
CA GLN A 23 5.34 -23.02 -20.81
C GLN A 23 5.11 -22.60 -19.35
N GLU A 24 6.07 -22.89 -18.48
CA GLU A 24 6.05 -22.54 -17.06
C GLU A 24 6.11 -21.04 -16.85
N GLU A 25 6.92 -20.33 -17.64
CA GLU A 25 7.04 -18.88 -17.59
C GLU A 25 5.77 -18.20 -18.10
N LEU A 26 5.17 -18.72 -19.19
CA LEU A 26 3.87 -18.25 -19.67
C LEU A 26 2.77 -18.45 -18.64
N ALA A 27 2.75 -19.60 -17.96
CA ALA A 27 1.79 -19.90 -16.91
C ALA A 27 1.90 -18.90 -15.75
N LYS A 28 3.14 -18.54 -15.35
CA LYS A 28 3.42 -17.57 -14.31
C LYS A 28 3.01 -16.15 -14.71
N ARG A 29 3.37 -15.70 -15.91
CA ARG A 29 3.04 -14.34 -16.40
C ARG A 29 1.54 -14.12 -16.58
N LEU A 30 0.79 -15.16 -16.95
CA LEU A 30 -0.64 -15.09 -17.19
C LEU A 30 -1.48 -15.52 -15.98
N ASP A 31 -0.85 -15.86 -14.87
CA ASP A 31 -1.48 -16.36 -13.63
C ASP A 31 -2.46 -17.51 -13.87
N VAL A 32 -2.02 -18.52 -14.63
CA VAL A 32 -2.82 -19.69 -15.00
C VAL A 32 -2.02 -20.99 -14.92
N SER A 33 -2.73 -22.14 -14.96
CA SER A 33 -2.04 -23.43 -15.02
C SER A 33 -1.36 -23.68 -16.36
N THR A 34 -0.30 -24.48 -16.38
CA THR A 34 0.36 -24.92 -17.62
C THR A 34 -0.60 -25.68 -18.55
N ARG A 35 -1.62 -26.33 -18.01
CA ARG A 35 -2.71 -26.96 -18.79
C ARG A 35 -3.54 -25.91 -19.53
N THR A 36 -3.83 -24.79 -18.86
CA THR A 36 -4.57 -23.65 -19.45
C THR A 36 -3.75 -23.01 -20.57
N VAL A 37 -2.45 -22.81 -20.36
CA VAL A 37 -1.54 -22.29 -21.41
C VAL A 37 -1.57 -23.17 -22.66
N ARG A 38 -1.53 -24.49 -22.52
CA ARG A 38 -1.62 -25.40 -23.70
C ARG A 38 -2.93 -25.25 -24.45
N ALA A 39 -4.05 -25.16 -23.74
CA ALA A 39 -5.35 -24.95 -24.35
C ALA A 39 -5.40 -23.60 -25.09
N ASP A 40 -4.86 -22.55 -24.46
CA ASP A 40 -4.78 -21.21 -25.06
C ASP A 40 -3.87 -21.18 -26.28
N ILE A 41 -2.72 -21.86 -26.28
CA ILE A 41 -1.83 -22.01 -27.46
C ILE A 41 -2.57 -22.74 -28.59
N THR A 42 -3.34 -23.78 -28.29
CA THR A 42 -4.13 -24.48 -29.30
C THR A 42 -5.18 -23.55 -29.93
N ALA A 43 -5.93 -22.83 -29.10
CA ALA A 43 -6.93 -21.87 -29.58
C ALA A 43 -6.26 -20.71 -30.36
N LEU A 44 -5.08 -20.28 -29.94
CA LEU A 44 -4.31 -19.24 -30.61
C LEU A 44 -3.83 -19.73 -31.99
N ASN A 45 -3.35 -20.97 -32.10
CA ASN A 45 -2.91 -21.55 -33.36
C ASN A 45 -4.05 -21.72 -34.37
N GLU A 46 -5.26 -22.09 -33.92
CA GLU A 46 -6.46 -22.17 -34.80
C GLU A 46 -6.76 -20.79 -35.44
N ILE A 47 -6.49 -19.71 -34.72
CA ILE A 47 -6.65 -18.36 -35.25
C ILE A 47 -5.49 -17.99 -36.16
N MET A 48 -4.26 -18.28 -35.76
CA MET A 48 -3.05 -17.88 -36.48
C MET A 48 -2.87 -18.61 -37.80
N ASP A 49 -3.40 -19.82 -37.93
CA ASP A 49 -3.35 -20.61 -39.16
C ASP A 49 -4.01 -19.85 -40.35
N GLN A 50 -5.05 -19.06 -40.07
CA GLN A 50 -5.72 -18.21 -41.08
C GLN A 50 -4.84 -17.05 -41.58
N TYR A 51 -3.77 -16.73 -40.83
CA TYR A 51 -2.81 -15.65 -41.11
C TYR A 51 -1.42 -16.18 -41.48
N GLY A 52 -1.33 -17.48 -41.82
CA GLY A 52 -0.07 -18.10 -42.26
C GLY A 52 1.01 -18.10 -41.17
N ALA A 53 0.63 -18.26 -39.91
CA ALA A 53 1.58 -18.33 -38.80
C ALA A 53 1.14 -19.34 -37.74
N SER A 54 2.07 -19.81 -36.90
CA SER A 54 1.77 -20.74 -35.82
C SER A 54 2.77 -20.60 -34.67
N PHE A 55 2.38 -21.00 -33.46
CA PHE A 55 3.27 -21.11 -32.31
C PHE A 55 3.71 -22.55 -32.14
N VAL A 56 5.01 -22.77 -32.33
CA VAL A 56 5.63 -24.10 -32.32
C VAL A 56 6.40 -24.29 -31.02
N HIS A 57 6.21 -25.44 -30.38
CA HIS A 57 6.97 -25.79 -29.17
C HIS A 57 8.33 -26.39 -29.53
N ASN A 58 9.41 -25.71 -29.17
CA ASN A 58 10.78 -26.19 -29.32
C ASN A 58 11.27 -26.82 -28.00
N ARG A 59 11.79 -28.05 -28.05
CA ARG A 59 12.32 -28.72 -26.87
C ARG A 59 13.51 -27.93 -26.33
N GLY A 60 13.42 -27.44 -25.11
CA GLY A 60 14.45 -26.68 -24.38
C GLY A 60 14.35 -25.17 -24.45
N SER A 61 13.60 -24.56 -25.38
CA SER A 61 13.43 -23.09 -25.47
C SER A 61 11.98 -22.62 -25.24
N GLY A 62 10.97 -23.49 -25.40
CA GLY A 62 9.57 -23.14 -25.22
C GLY A 62 8.80 -22.87 -26.52
N TYR A 63 7.74 -22.06 -26.44
CA TYR A 63 6.93 -21.70 -27.59
C TYR A 63 7.53 -20.53 -28.36
N GLN A 64 7.57 -20.64 -29.69
CA GLN A 64 8.10 -19.66 -30.62
C GLN A 64 7.12 -19.42 -31.76
N LEU A 65 6.98 -18.15 -32.17
CA LEU A 65 6.22 -17.77 -33.36
C LEU A 65 6.98 -18.20 -34.61
N LYS A 66 6.29 -18.99 -35.47
CA LYS A 66 6.72 -19.35 -36.80
C LYS A 66 5.80 -18.70 -37.82
N ILE A 67 6.36 -17.95 -38.77
CA ILE A 67 5.61 -17.29 -39.84
C ILE A 67 5.87 -18.05 -41.11
N ASP A 68 4.85 -18.69 -41.67
CA ASP A 68 4.91 -19.45 -42.89
C ASP A 68 4.57 -18.59 -44.12
N ASP A 69 3.70 -17.58 -43.95
CA ASP A 69 3.37 -16.58 -44.98
C ASP A 69 3.48 -15.14 -44.44
N PRO A 70 4.58 -14.43 -44.76
CA PRO A 70 4.81 -13.06 -44.28
C PRO A 70 3.78 -12.04 -44.80
N MET A 71 3.17 -12.27 -45.97
CA MET A 71 2.19 -11.33 -46.53
C MET A 71 0.85 -11.45 -45.79
N LEU A 72 0.38 -12.66 -45.52
CA LEU A 72 -0.81 -12.89 -44.70
C LEU A 72 -0.60 -12.43 -43.26
N PHE A 73 0.59 -12.61 -42.71
CA PHE A 73 0.92 -12.16 -41.35
C PHE A 73 1.04 -10.64 -41.22
N SER A 74 1.48 -9.94 -42.27
CA SER A 74 1.52 -8.47 -42.26
C SER A 74 0.12 -7.85 -42.24
N ALA A 75 -0.86 -8.48 -42.87
CA ALA A 75 -2.25 -8.07 -42.81
C ALA A 75 -2.82 -8.16 -41.37
N LEU A 76 -2.30 -9.03 -40.53
CA LEU A 76 -2.62 -9.12 -39.10
C LEU A 76 -2.11 -7.91 -38.32
N LYS A 77 -0.91 -7.39 -38.65
CA LYS A 77 -0.34 -6.17 -38.04
C LYS A 77 -1.12 -4.90 -38.36
N GLU A 78 -1.57 -4.76 -39.58
CA GLU A 78 -2.40 -3.60 -39.99
C GLU A 78 -3.81 -3.63 -39.37
N THR A 79 -4.33 -4.83 -39.09
CA THR A 79 -5.65 -5.03 -38.50
C THR A 79 -5.66 -4.86 -36.97
N ASN A 80 -4.52 -5.09 -36.28
CA ASN A 80 -4.39 -4.94 -34.83
C ASN A 80 -4.44 -3.47 -34.37
N ASN A 81 -4.29 -2.50 -35.26
CA ASN A 81 -4.44 -1.08 -34.95
C ASN A 81 -5.91 -0.60 -34.86
N ARG A 82 -6.91 -1.47 -35.06
CA ARG A 82 -8.33 -1.10 -35.00
C ARG A 82 -9.09 -1.93 -33.97
N ARG A 83 -9.32 -1.32 -32.81
CA ARG A 83 -10.37 -1.53 -31.78
C ARG A 83 -10.82 -2.97 -31.51
N ILE A 84 -10.20 -3.58 -30.51
CA ILE A 84 -10.79 -4.70 -29.75
C ILE A 84 -11.87 -4.09 -28.86
N SER A 85 -13.13 -4.48 -29.01
CA SER A 85 -14.14 -4.28 -27.96
C SER A 85 -13.96 -5.43 -26.98
N PRO A 86 -13.38 -5.22 -25.80
CA PRO A 86 -13.09 -6.32 -24.90
C PRO A 86 -14.37 -6.73 -24.18
N THR A 87 -14.72 -7.98 -24.34
CA THR A 87 -15.75 -8.59 -23.50
C THR A 87 -15.11 -8.92 -22.15
N PRO A 88 -15.54 -8.32 -21.03
CA PRO A 88 -14.94 -8.57 -19.72
C PRO A 88 -15.21 -10.02 -19.28
N ARG A 89 -14.19 -10.74 -18.80
CA ARG A 89 -14.28 -12.17 -18.52
C ARG A 89 -14.04 -12.53 -17.07
N THR A 90 -13.12 -11.85 -16.42
CA THR A 90 -12.89 -12.01 -14.98
C THR A 90 -13.92 -11.20 -14.19
N ALA A 91 -14.21 -11.59 -12.97
CA ALA A 91 -15.11 -10.81 -12.11
C ALA A 91 -14.63 -9.37 -11.90
N PRO A 92 -13.35 -9.08 -11.61
CA PRO A 92 -12.85 -7.71 -11.50
C PRO A 92 -13.02 -6.89 -12.78
N GLU A 93 -12.75 -7.48 -13.96
CA GLU A 93 -12.99 -6.80 -15.24
C GLU A 93 -14.46 -6.46 -15.43
N ARG A 94 -15.37 -7.38 -15.13
CA ARG A 94 -16.81 -7.14 -15.25
C ARG A 94 -17.29 -6.06 -14.29
N VAL A 95 -16.81 -6.07 -13.05
CA VAL A 95 -17.12 -5.03 -12.04
C VAL A 95 -16.66 -3.65 -12.54
N ASN A 96 -15.43 -3.52 -13.02
CA ASN A 96 -14.91 -2.26 -13.55
C ASN A 96 -15.73 -1.80 -14.78
N TYR A 97 -16.13 -2.73 -15.64
CA TYR A 97 -16.97 -2.42 -16.80
C TYR A 97 -18.37 -1.96 -16.40
N LEU A 98 -19.00 -2.63 -15.43
CA LEU A 98 -20.29 -2.22 -14.88
C LEU A 98 -20.21 -0.81 -14.29
N LEU A 99 -19.17 -0.53 -13.49
CA LEU A 99 -18.96 0.80 -12.92
C LEU A 99 -18.86 1.88 -14.00
N ILE A 100 -18.02 1.69 -15.03
CA ILE A 100 -17.89 2.66 -16.13
C ILE A 100 -19.25 2.84 -16.84
N ARG A 101 -19.96 1.75 -17.13
CA ARG A 101 -21.27 1.83 -17.78
C ARG A 101 -22.28 2.62 -16.94
N PHE A 102 -22.38 2.36 -15.63
CA PHE A 102 -23.27 3.12 -14.77
C PHE A 102 -22.87 4.60 -14.63
N LEU A 103 -21.58 4.89 -14.51
CA LEU A 103 -21.06 6.26 -14.34
C LEU A 103 -21.16 7.10 -15.62
N THR A 104 -21.15 6.47 -16.80
CA THR A 104 -21.18 7.18 -18.10
C THR A 104 -22.56 7.18 -18.75
N SER A 105 -23.46 6.26 -18.39
CA SER A 105 -24.77 6.13 -19.04
C SER A 105 -25.76 7.19 -18.57
N ALA A 106 -26.38 7.87 -19.52
CA ALA A 106 -27.52 8.74 -19.25
C ALA A 106 -28.85 7.96 -19.02
N PHE A 107 -28.91 6.70 -19.47
CA PHE A 107 -30.10 5.87 -19.47
C PHE A 107 -30.00 4.72 -18.47
N SER A 108 -31.14 4.11 -18.16
CA SER A 108 -31.19 2.90 -17.34
C SER A 108 -30.57 1.72 -18.09
N LEU A 109 -29.79 0.91 -17.38
CA LEU A 109 -29.17 -0.32 -17.89
C LEU A 109 -29.98 -1.54 -17.45
N LYS A 110 -30.13 -2.53 -18.32
CA LYS A 110 -30.72 -3.82 -17.98
C LYS A 110 -29.63 -4.88 -17.90
N LEU A 111 -29.63 -5.66 -16.82
CA LEU A 111 -28.64 -6.75 -16.66
C LEU A 111 -28.78 -7.82 -17.73
N GLU A 112 -29.99 -8.04 -18.22
CA GLU A 112 -30.26 -8.99 -19.30
C GLU A 112 -29.51 -8.58 -20.58
N ASP A 113 -29.58 -7.31 -20.96
CA ASP A 113 -28.94 -6.80 -22.17
C ASP A 113 -27.40 -6.91 -22.05
N LEU A 114 -26.84 -6.63 -20.86
CA LEU A 114 -25.41 -6.79 -20.58
C LEU A 114 -24.97 -8.26 -20.51
N ALA A 115 -25.80 -9.13 -19.97
CA ALA A 115 -25.53 -10.56 -19.91
C ALA A 115 -25.43 -11.15 -21.32
N ASP A 116 -26.35 -10.75 -22.22
CA ASP A 116 -26.34 -11.15 -23.63
C ASP A 116 -25.14 -10.56 -24.39
N GLU A 117 -24.80 -9.27 -24.13
CA GLU A 117 -23.64 -8.59 -24.73
C GLU A 117 -22.31 -9.28 -24.36
N TRP A 118 -22.19 -9.73 -23.11
CA TRP A 118 -20.94 -10.31 -22.58
C TRP A 118 -20.91 -11.84 -22.57
N PHE A 119 -21.96 -12.48 -23.04
CA PHE A 119 -22.09 -13.94 -23.06
C PHE A 119 -21.93 -14.59 -21.68
N VAL A 120 -22.45 -13.95 -20.64
CA VAL A 120 -22.47 -14.46 -19.27
C VAL A 120 -23.88 -14.66 -18.74
N SER A 121 -24.04 -15.44 -17.67
CA SER A 121 -25.36 -15.61 -17.07
C SER A 121 -25.79 -14.35 -16.32
N ARG A 122 -27.11 -14.07 -16.29
CA ARG A 122 -27.68 -13.00 -15.46
C ARG A 122 -27.29 -13.17 -13.98
N GLY A 123 -27.24 -14.42 -13.49
CA GLY A 123 -26.82 -14.71 -12.11
C GLY A 123 -25.38 -14.30 -11.83
N THR A 124 -24.48 -14.47 -12.79
CA THR A 124 -23.09 -14.01 -12.69
C THR A 124 -23.03 -12.50 -12.50
N LEU A 125 -23.72 -11.73 -13.35
CA LEU A 125 -23.75 -10.26 -13.23
C LEU A 125 -24.46 -9.81 -11.94
N GLN A 126 -25.43 -10.56 -11.45
CA GLN A 126 -26.10 -10.23 -10.20
C GLN A 126 -25.17 -10.37 -8.98
N ASN A 127 -24.26 -11.33 -9.01
CA ASN A 127 -23.21 -11.46 -8.00
C ASN A 127 -22.20 -10.30 -8.11
N ASP A 128 -21.75 -9.97 -9.33
CA ASP A 128 -20.83 -8.84 -9.56
C ASP A 128 -21.43 -7.50 -9.10
N MET A 129 -22.77 -7.34 -9.17
CA MET A 129 -23.46 -6.13 -8.71
C MET A 129 -23.36 -5.87 -7.20
N ALA A 130 -23.05 -6.86 -6.39
CA ALA A 130 -22.81 -6.65 -4.96
C ALA A 130 -21.56 -5.77 -4.76
N GLU A 131 -20.46 -6.15 -5.39
CA GLU A 131 -19.21 -5.37 -5.36
C GLU A 131 -19.35 -3.99 -6.03
N VAL A 132 -20.10 -3.90 -7.14
CA VAL A 132 -20.41 -2.62 -7.79
C VAL A 132 -21.11 -1.66 -6.82
N ARG A 133 -22.11 -2.12 -6.06
CA ARG A 133 -22.82 -1.30 -5.09
C ARG A 133 -21.93 -0.88 -3.92
N GLU A 134 -21.10 -1.79 -3.43
CA GLU A 134 -20.15 -1.51 -2.35
C GLU A 134 -19.17 -0.40 -2.76
N ARG A 135 -18.52 -0.52 -3.93
CA ARG A 135 -17.61 0.51 -4.44
C ARG A 135 -18.30 1.86 -4.67
N LEU A 136 -19.52 1.87 -5.17
CA LEU A 136 -20.30 3.10 -5.36
C LEU A 136 -20.71 3.73 -4.02
N ALA A 137 -20.99 2.93 -3.00
CA ALA A 137 -21.37 3.42 -1.68
C ALA A 137 -20.26 4.26 -1.02
N HIS A 138 -18.97 3.96 -1.27
CA HIS A 138 -17.84 4.79 -0.81
C HIS A 138 -17.89 6.23 -1.35
N TYR A 139 -18.55 6.44 -2.49
CA TYR A 139 -18.78 7.76 -3.09
C TYR A 139 -20.18 8.30 -2.82
N HIS A 140 -20.95 7.70 -1.87
CA HIS A 140 -22.36 8.03 -1.61
C HIS A 140 -23.24 7.95 -2.87
N LEU A 141 -22.90 7.04 -3.79
CA LEU A 141 -23.63 6.78 -5.01
C LEU A 141 -24.49 5.53 -4.85
N ASN A 142 -25.71 5.58 -5.38
CA ASN A 142 -26.67 4.49 -5.28
C ASN A 142 -27.20 4.07 -6.66
N ILE A 143 -27.52 2.78 -6.81
CA ILE A 143 -28.19 2.23 -8.00
C ILE A 143 -29.65 1.91 -7.63
N GLU A 144 -30.61 2.64 -8.23
CA GLU A 144 -32.01 2.33 -8.15
C GLU A 144 -32.43 1.37 -9.26
N THR A 145 -33.25 0.39 -8.90
CA THR A 145 -33.84 -0.57 -9.84
C THR A 145 -35.32 -0.25 -10.01
N LYS A 146 -35.74 0.06 -11.24
CA LYS A 146 -37.16 0.26 -11.58
C LYS A 146 -37.65 -0.94 -12.40
N PRO A 147 -38.70 -1.63 -11.95
CA PRO A 147 -39.29 -2.77 -12.70
C PRO A 147 -39.58 -2.36 -14.14
N ARG A 148 -39.16 -3.19 -15.11
CA ARG A 148 -39.28 -3.00 -16.57
C ARG A 148 -38.40 -1.91 -17.19
N TYR A 149 -37.81 -0.97 -16.40
CA TYR A 149 -37.00 0.12 -16.92
C TYR A 149 -35.49 -0.12 -16.75
N GLY A 150 -35.09 -1.06 -15.86
CA GLY A 150 -33.71 -1.35 -15.58
C GLY A 150 -33.16 -0.61 -14.35
N MET A 151 -31.85 -0.49 -14.29
CA MET A 151 -31.10 0.12 -13.18
C MET A 151 -30.46 1.42 -13.61
N LYS A 152 -30.49 2.42 -12.74
CA LYS A 152 -29.88 3.73 -12.99
C LYS A 152 -29.10 4.21 -11.77
N LEU A 153 -27.94 4.84 -12.02
CA LEU A 153 -27.13 5.48 -11.00
C LEU A 153 -27.77 6.78 -10.55
N PHE A 154 -27.73 7.04 -9.23
CA PHE A 154 -28.16 8.28 -8.58
C PHE A 154 -27.08 8.78 -7.62
N GLY A 155 -26.87 10.07 -7.60
CA GLY A 155 -25.93 10.77 -6.71
C GLY A 155 -25.62 12.16 -7.21
N ALA A 156 -24.80 12.88 -6.46
CA ALA A 156 -24.35 14.21 -6.85
C ALA A 156 -23.39 14.12 -8.04
N GLU A 157 -23.47 15.07 -8.99
CA GLU A 157 -22.60 15.10 -10.16
C GLU A 157 -21.13 15.13 -9.78
N LEU A 158 -20.78 15.85 -8.73
CA LEU A 158 -19.43 15.92 -8.18
C LEU A 158 -18.87 14.53 -7.84
N THR A 159 -19.65 13.74 -7.09
CA THR A 159 -19.23 12.40 -6.67
C THR A 159 -19.23 11.39 -7.82
N ILE A 160 -20.11 11.56 -8.80
CA ILE A 160 -20.09 10.76 -10.05
C ILE A 160 -18.78 11.01 -10.80
N ARG A 161 -18.36 12.27 -10.95
CA ARG A 161 -17.10 12.61 -11.63
C ARG A 161 -15.90 12.14 -10.85
N ALA A 162 -15.88 12.31 -9.52
CA ALA A 162 -14.80 11.80 -8.68
C ALA A 162 -14.64 10.29 -8.82
N CYS A 163 -15.72 9.53 -8.66
CA CYS A 163 -15.70 8.08 -8.81
C CYS A 163 -15.22 7.64 -10.21
N LEU A 164 -15.70 8.30 -11.27
CA LEU A 164 -15.28 7.98 -12.63
C LEU A 164 -13.80 8.30 -12.87
N THR A 165 -13.32 9.45 -12.39
CA THR A 165 -11.92 9.85 -12.55
C THR A 165 -10.99 8.92 -11.77
N ASP A 166 -11.31 8.59 -10.52
CA ASP A 166 -10.54 7.68 -9.69
C ASP A 166 -10.44 6.29 -10.34
N LEU A 167 -11.56 5.78 -10.84
CA LEU A 167 -11.59 4.49 -11.54
C LEU A 167 -10.72 4.51 -12.81
N LEU A 168 -10.82 5.56 -13.62
CA LEU A 168 -10.02 5.70 -14.84
C LEU A 168 -8.54 5.85 -14.52
N PHE A 169 -8.19 6.59 -13.46
CA PHE A 169 -6.82 6.77 -13.01
C PHE A 169 -6.19 5.45 -12.55
N GLN A 170 -6.92 4.65 -11.75
CA GLN A 170 -6.49 3.32 -11.33
C GLN A 170 -6.24 2.40 -12.53
N LEU A 171 -7.15 2.40 -13.50
CA LEU A 171 -7.05 1.55 -14.69
C LEU A 171 -5.93 1.96 -15.65
N ASP A 172 -5.53 3.25 -15.69
CA ASP A 172 -4.41 3.73 -16.53
C ASP A 172 -3.05 3.29 -15.95
N GLY A 173 -2.96 3.13 -14.61
CA GLY A 173 -1.76 2.62 -13.92
C GLY A 173 -1.52 1.11 -14.09
N GLU A 174 -2.56 0.33 -14.38
CA GLU A 174 -2.48 -1.14 -14.43
C GLU A 174 -1.99 -1.74 -15.76
N GLU A 175 -1.80 -0.99 -16.82
CA GLU A 175 -1.05 -1.32 -18.05
C GLU A 175 -1.44 -0.41 -19.22
N GLN A 176 -0.47 -0.05 -20.06
CA GLN A 176 -0.58 0.82 -21.25
C GLN A 176 -1.64 0.38 -22.30
N THR A 177 -2.45 -0.62 -22.02
CA THR A 177 -3.38 -1.25 -22.97
C THR A 177 -4.78 -1.53 -22.45
N ASN A 178 -5.23 -0.87 -21.34
CA ASN A 178 -6.58 -1.16 -20.85
C ASN A 178 -7.62 -0.76 -21.91
N PRO A 179 -8.29 -1.75 -22.55
CA PRO A 179 -9.22 -1.47 -23.64
C PRO A 179 -10.50 -0.72 -23.18
N LEU A 180 -10.76 -0.68 -21.85
CA LEU A 180 -11.88 0.04 -21.26
C LEU A 180 -11.76 1.56 -21.45
N LEU A 181 -10.52 2.08 -21.38
CA LEU A 181 -10.22 3.48 -21.66
C LEU A 181 -10.45 3.86 -23.12
N LYS A 182 -10.35 2.87 -24.03
CA LYS A 182 -10.44 3.11 -25.49
C LYS A 182 -11.87 3.10 -26.04
N THR A 183 -12.84 2.49 -25.36
CA THR A 183 -14.13 2.15 -26.00
C THR A 183 -15.31 3.05 -25.63
N GLU A 184 -15.33 3.66 -24.46
CA GLU A 184 -16.55 4.35 -24.03
C GLU A 184 -16.37 5.70 -23.33
N SER A 185 -15.19 6.01 -22.79
CA SER A 185 -15.06 7.21 -21.97
C SER A 185 -14.23 8.33 -22.58
N LEU A 186 -13.05 8.04 -23.10
CA LEU A 186 -12.14 9.10 -23.58
C LEU A 186 -11.28 8.57 -24.74
N GLU A 187 -11.47 9.10 -25.94
CA GLU A 187 -10.56 8.81 -27.04
C GLU A 187 -9.19 9.42 -26.70
N ARG A 188 -8.12 8.64 -26.78
CA ARG A 188 -6.74 9.13 -26.53
C ARG A 188 -6.39 10.37 -27.34
N GLU A 189 -6.94 10.47 -28.54
CA GLU A 189 -6.75 11.61 -29.43
C GLU A 189 -7.40 12.89 -28.87
N ALA A 190 -8.46 12.79 -28.06
CA ALA A 190 -9.08 13.94 -27.40
C ALA A 190 -8.29 14.40 -26.14
N LEU A 191 -7.51 13.53 -25.53
CA LEU A 191 -6.65 13.87 -24.39
C LEU A 191 -5.39 14.62 -24.78
N VAL A 192 -4.83 14.36 -25.97
CA VAL A 192 -3.55 14.94 -26.41
C VAL A 192 -3.56 16.49 -26.40
N PRO A 193 -4.57 17.20 -26.96
CA PRO A 193 -4.61 18.65 -26.90
C PRO A 193 -4.70 19.17 -25.46
N LEU A 194 -5.49 18.52 -24.60
CA LEU A 194 -5.67 18.91 -23.21
C LEU A 194 -4.38 18.69 -22.41
N THR A 195 -3.67 17.59 -22.64
CA THR A 195 -2.36 17.31 -22.03
C THR A 195 -1.34 18.38 -22.43
N HIS A 196 -1.28 18.72 -23.73
CA HIS A 196 -0.35 19.75 -24.21
C HIS A 196 -0.68 21.12 -23.60
N PHE A 197 -1.97 21.48 -23.54
CA PHE A 197 -2.40 22.71 -22.89
C PHE A 197 -2.03 22.75 -21.41
N MET A 198 -2.26 21.64 -20.67
CA MET A 198 -1.92 21.53 -19.25
C MET A 198 -0.42 21.73 -19.01
N HIS A 199 0.43 21.01 -19.71
CA HIS A 199 1.89 21.18 -19.62
C HIS A 199 2.31 22.63 -19.90
N GLN A 200 1.76 23.27 -20.94
CA GLN A 200 2.05 24.66 -21.25
C GLN A 200 1.56 25.61 -20.15
N LEU A 201 0.36 25.38 -19.62
CA LEU A 201 -0.24 26.19 -18.55
C LEU A 201 0.59 26.12 -17.27
N LEU A 202 0.97 24.92 -16.84
CA LEU A 202 1.77 24.71 -15.63
C LEU A 202 3.19 25.25 -15.78
N SER A 203 3.83 25.08 -16.96
CA SER A 203 5.18 25.61 -17.21
C SER A 203 5.24 27.15 -17.18
N GLN A 204 4.12 27.83 -17.42
CA GLN A 204 4.00 29.30 -17.37
C GLN A 204 3.52 29.80 -15.99
N SER A 205 3.26 28.93 -15.05
CA SER A 205 2.77 29.25 -13.72
C SER A 205 3.81 28.93 -12.66
N SER A 206 3.59 29.42 -11.43
CA SER A 206 4.37 29.02 -10.24
C SER A 206 3.83 27.75 -9.57
N ILE A 207 2.82 27.12 -10.16
CA ILE A 207 2.19 25.91 -9.60
C ILE A 207 2.96 24.68 -10.08
N GLN A 208 3.38 23.86 -9.13
CA GLN A 208 3.98 22.56 -9.39
C GLN A 208 3.04 21.45 -8.89
N LEU A 209 2.83 20.45 -9.71
CA LEU A 209 2.09 19.22 -9.38
C LEU A 209 3.05 18.03 -9.45
N THR A 210 2.70 16.94 -8.77
CA THR A 210 3.33 15.65 -9.07
C THR A 210 2.88 15.15 -10.44
N ASP A 211 3.65 14.26 -11.06
CA ASP A 211 3.26 13.66 -12.35
C ASP A 211 1.89 12.98 -12.25
N GLU A 212 1.62 12.27 -11.14
CA GLU A 212 0.32 11.67 -10.85
C GLU A 212 -0.78 12.73 -10.68
N GLY A 213 -0.49 13.82 -9.97
CA GLY A 213 -1.43 14.93 -9.75
C GLY A 213 -1.81 15.63 -11.06
N GLU A 214 -0.85 15.83 -11.97
CA GLU A 214 -1.08 16.40 -13.29
C GLU A 214 -1.90 15.43 -14.16
N GLN A 215 -1.54 14.16 -14.20
CA GLN A 215 -2.27 13.13 -14.95
C GLN A 215 -3.72 13.00 -14.46
N TYR A 216 -3.93 13.00 -13.14
CA TYR A 216 -5.28 12.97 -12.56
C TYR A 216 -6.10 14.20 -12.98
N LEU A 217 -5.50 15.39 -12.93
CA LEU A 217 -6.18 16.63 -13.31
C LEU A 217 -6.56 16.66 -14.81
N ILE A 218 -5.71 16.11 -15.67
CA ILE A 218 -5.99 15.95 -17.11
C ILE A 218 -7.18 15.00 -17.31
N LEU A 219 -7.19 13.85 -16.62
CA LEU A 219 -8.31 12.91 -16.67
C LEU A 219 -9.60 13.53 -16.15
N TYR A 220 -9.53 14.25 -15.02
CA TYR A 220 -10.69 14.95 -14.48
C TYR A 220 -11.25 15.97 -15.50
N CYS A 221 -10.40 16.78 -16.13
CA CYS A 221 -10.81 17.75 -17.14
C CYS A 221 -11.50 17.06 -18.33
N ALA A 222 -10.98 15.94 -18.78
CA ALA A 222 -11.59 15.18 -19.88
C ALA A 222 -12.97 14.58 -19.48
N VAL A 223 -13.10 14.08 -18.26
CA VAL A 223 -14.39 13.64 -17.70
C VAL A 223 -15.34 14.82 -17.61
N ALA A 224 -14.89 15.98 -17.12
CA ALA A 224 -15.71 17.19 -17.01
C ALA A 224 -16.22 17.64 -18.38
N VAL A 225 -15.37 17.73 -19.41
CA VAL A 225 -15.77 18.06 -20.78
C VAL A 225 -16.90 17.16 -21.27
N LYS A 226 -16.75 15.84 -21.11
CA LYS A 226 -17.75 14.86 -21.53
C LYS A 226 -19.07 15.00 -20.77
N ARG A 227 -19.01 15.20 -19.45
CA ARG A 227 -20.19 15.35 -18.58
C ARG A 227 -20.94 16.65 -18.87
N ILE A 228 -20.22 17.77 -19.02
CA ILE A 228 -20.80 19.07 -19.37
C ILE A 228 -21.44 19.02 -20.77
N ALA A 229 -20.76 18.44 -21.75
CA ALA A 229 -21.31 18.26 -23.10
C ALA A 229 -22.59 17.40 -23.09
N GLY A 230 -22.63 16.40 -22.22
CA GLY A 230 -23.80 15.55 -21.96
C GLY A 230 -24.92 16.20 -21.14
N GLY A 231 -24.80 17.49 -20.78
CA GLY A 231 -25.83 18.24 -20.06
C GLY A 231 -25.80 18.07 -18.54
N ASN A 232 -24.69 17.64 -17.96
CA ASN A 232 -24.48 17.47 -16.53
C ASN A 232 -23.35 18.37 -16.00
N PRO A 233 -23.48 19.72 -16.05
CA PRO A 233 -22.50 20.62 -15.44
C PRO A 233 -22.65 20.62 -13.91
N LEU A 234 -21.56 20.98 -13.20
CA LEU A 234 -21.63 21.32 -11.77
C LEU A 234 -22.33 22.66 -11.60
N THR A 235 -23.33 22.72 -10.73
CA THR A 235 -24.13 23.93 -10.46
C THR A 235 -24.00 24.43 -9.04
N ASP A 236 -23.79 23.53 -8.08
CA ASP A 236 -23.92 23.78 -6.63
C ASP A 236 -22.59 23.51 -5.90
N PHE A 237 -21.50 24.11 -6.38
CA PHE A 237 -20.20 24.00 -5.71
C PHE A 237 -19.60 25.39 -5.51
N GLU A 238 -19.26 25.70 -4.26
CA GLU A 238 -18.58 26.92 -3.86
C GLU A 238 -17.25 26.59 -3.20
N ALA A 239 -16.25 27.41 -3.43
CA ALA A 239 -14.94 27.29 -2.79
C ALA A 239 -14.41 28.68 -2.41
N GLU A 240 -13.61 28.73 -1.38
CA GLU A 240 -12.88 29.94 -0.99
C GLU A 240 -12.00 30.43 -2.14
N GLU A 241 -11.70 31.73 -2.16
CA GLU A 241 -10.88 32.32 -3.23
C GLU A 241 -9.47 31.73 -3.29
N GLY A 242 -8.89 31.38 -2.14
CA GLY A 242 -7.61 30.69 -2.02
C GLY A 242 -6.42 31.48 -2.58
N ASP A 243 -5.40 30.73 -2.98
CA ASP A 243 -4.15 31.28 -3.51
C ASP A 243 -4.37 31.94 -4.89
N PRO A 244 -3.97 33.21 -5.11
CA PRO A 244 -4.10 33.89 -6.39
C PRO A 244 -3.43 33.17 -7.57
N ALA A 245 -2.30 32.47 -7.35
CA ALA A 245 -1.63 31.70 -8.39
C ALA A 245 -2.47 30.50 -8.84
N VAL A 246 -3.09 29.80 -7.89
CA VAL A 246 -4.02 28.68 -8.17
C VAL A 246 -5.24 29.19 -8.94
N ARG A 247 -5.80 30.34 -8.51
CA ARG A 247 -6.93 30.97 -9.19
C ARG A 247 -6.62 31.35 -10.63
N GLN A 248 -5.42 31.87 -10.89
CA GLN A 248 -5.01 32.22 -12.26
C GLN A 248 -4.98 30.99 -13.17
N VAL A 249 -4.48 29.86 -12.67
CA VAL A 249 -4.42 28.59 -13.40
C VAL A 249 -5.82 28.02 -13.61
N SER A 250 -6.68 28.00 -12.57
CA SER A 250 -8.05 27.46 -12.67
C SER A 250 -8.91 28.23 -13.64
N VAL A 251 -8.83 29.57 -13.66
CA VAL A 251 -9.56 30.42 -14.62
C VAL A 251 -9.16 30.13 -16.07
N ARG A 252 -7.84 30.00 -16.36
CA ARG A 252 -7.36 29.66 -17.70
C ARG A 252 -7.78 28.24 -18.11
N LEU A 253 -7.75 27.29 -17.18
CA LEU A 253 -8.19 25.93 -17.43
C LEU A 253 -9.71 25.86 -17.68
N ALA A 254 -10.52 26.60 -16.91
CA ALA A 254 -11.95 26.71 -17.12
C ALA A 254 -12.29 27.34 -18.49
N ALA A 255 -11.51 28.32 -18.93
CA ALA A 255 -11.66 28.90 -20.27
C ALA A 255 -11.37 27.88 -21.40
N GLU A 256 -10.38 27.02 -21.21
CA GLU A 256 -10.09 25.92 -22.13
C GLU A 256 -11.23 24.88 -22.15
N LEU A 257 -11.75 24.47 -20.99
CA LEU A 257 -12.91 23.57 -20.93
C LEU A 257 -14.13 24.18 -21.64
N LYS A 258 -14.41 25.49 -21.45
CA LYS A 258 -15.46 26.20 -22.17
C LYS A 258 -15.27 26.14 -23.68
N SER A 259 -14.03 26.34 -24.15
CA SER A 259 -13.68 26.23 -25.57
C SER A 259 -13.95 24.82 -26.11
N LEU A 260 -13.53 23.80 -25.40
CA LEU A 260 -13.70 22.39 -25.80
C LEU A 260 -15.18 21.95 -25.80
N VAL A 261 -15.97 22.44 -24.86
CA VAL A 261 -17.41 22.12 -24.76
C VAL A 261 -18.23 22.95 -25.75
N GLY A 262 -17.75 24.13 -26.16
CA GLY A 262 -18.46 25.06 -27.03
C GLY A 262 -19.69 25.75 -26.43
N LYS A 263 -19.80 25.75 -25.09
CA LYS A 263 -20.91 26.33 -24.31
C LYS A 263 -20.40 27.07 -23.09
N GLU A 264 -21.21 27.98 -22.53
CA GLU A 264 -20.94 28.57 -21.23
C GLU A 264 -20.93 27.48 -20.15
N ILE A 265 -19.99 27.59 -19.21
CA ILE A 265 -19.89 26.68 -18.06
C ILE A 265 -20.20 27.47 -16.75
N PRO A 266 -20.85 26.85 -15.77
CA PRO A 266 -21.11 27.48 -14.47
C PRO A 266 -19.83 27.83 -13.72
N ALA A 267 -19.89 28.85 -12.84
CA ALA A 267 -18.76 29.24 -11.98
C ALA A 267 -18.31 28.10 -11.04
N ALA A 268 -19.22 27.18 -10.69
CA ALA A 268 -18.94 26.00 -9.89
C ALA A 268 -17.85 25.09 -10.53
N GLU A 269 -17.76 25.05 -11.86
CA GLU A 269 -16.72 24.28 -12.57
C GLU A 269 -15.32 24.86 -12.30
N GLU A 270 -15.16 26.19 -12.40
CA GLU A 270 -13.89 26.85 -12.06
C GLU A 270 -13.54 26.68 -10.59
N ALA A 271 -14.53 26.85 -9.69
CA ALA A 271 -14.34 26.69 -8.26
C ALA A 271 -13.83 25.28 -7.91
N TYR A 272 -14.38 24.24 -8.55
CA TYR A 272 -13.93 22.86 -8.32
C TYR A 272 -12.56 22.58 -8.94
N LEU A 273 -12.24 23.12 -10.10
CA LEU A 273 -10.88 23.06 -10.68
C LEU A 273 -9.85 23.70 -9.76
N ARG A 274 -10.15 24.86 -9.19
CA ARG A 274 -9.30 25.57 -8.22
C ARG A 274 -8.99 24.72 -7.02
N VAL A 275 -9.99 24.09 -6.43
CA VAL A 275 -9.82 23.17 -5.29
C VAL A 275 -8.99 21.95 -5.68
N ASN A 276 -9.22 21.36 -6.86
CA ASN A 276 -8.44 20.21 -7.34
C ASN A 276 -6.96 20.54 -7.55
N ILE A 277 -6.66 21.72 -8.08
CA ILE A 277 -5.27 22.19 -8.24
C ILE A 277 -4.63 22.42 -6.86
N ALA A 278 -5.33 23.12 -5.95
CA ALA A 278 -4.85 23.37 -4.59
C ALA A 278 -4.58 22.08 -3.80
N ALA A 279 -5.45 21.09 -3.97
CA ALA A 279 -5.36 19.79 -3.29
C ALA A 279 -4.17 18.92 -3.73
N ARG A 280 -3.62 19.15 -4.94
CA ARG A 280 -2.57 18.32 -5.57
C ARG A 280 -1.26 19.06 -5.81
N ARG A 281 -1.18 20.36 -5.48
CA ARG A 281 0.03 21.14 -5.69
C ARG A 281 1.14 20.73 -4.72
N ILE A 282 2.38 20.75 -5.20
CA ILE A 282 3.56 20.63 -4.37
C ILE A 282 3.80 22.00 -3.71
N GLN A 283 3.87 22.05 -2.39
CA GLN A 283 4.26 23.24 -1.65
C GLN A 283 5.69 23.02 -1.13
N ASN A 284 6.61 23.89 -1.52
CA ASN A 284 7.96 23.92 -0.96
C ASN A 284 7.98 24.98 0.15
N ILE A 285 7.76 24.56 1.38
CA ILE A 285 7.87 25.45 2.56
C ILE A 285 9.28 25.31 3.10
N LEU A 286 10.03 26.40 3.08
CA LEU A 286 11.33 26.43 3.76
C LEU A 286 11.11 26.50 5.27
N PRO A 287 11.98 25.89 6.09
CA PRO A 287 11.86 25.92 7.55
C PRO A 287 11.84 27.33 8.16
N THR A 288 12.19 28.36 7.36
CA THR A 288 12.20 29.78 7.73
C THR A 288 10.88 30.50 7.51
N ASP A 289 9.93 29.90 6.77
CA ASP A 289 8.70 30.55 6.29
C ASP A 289 7.45 30.13 7.08
N ILE A 290 7.65 29.52 8.27
CA ILE A 290 6.58 29.00 9.10
C ILE A 290 5.91 30.18 9.84
N ASN A 291 4.70 30.53 9.42
CA ASN A 291 3.79 31.39 10.19
C ASN A 291 2.77 30.50 10.93
N ALA A 292 2.49 30.82 12.19
CA ALA A 292 1.62 30.04 13.06
C ALA A 292 0.15 30.18 12.63
N ASP A 293 -0.33 29.21 11.85
CA ASP A 293 -1.72 29.00 11.48
C ASP A 293 -2.23 27.67 12.09
N ASP A 294 -3.51 27.35 11.94
CA ASP A 294 -4.16 26.11 12.45
C ASP A 294 -3.43 24.83 12.03
N ASP A 295 -2.75 24.84 10.90
CA ASP A 295 -1.98 23.71 10.36
C ASP A 295 -0.76 23.37 11.24
N GLU A 296 -0.11 24.40 11.85
CA GLU A 296 1.01 24.21 12.77
C GLU A 296 0.52 23.59 14.08
N SER A 297 -0.68 23.94 14.52
CA SER A 297 -1.30 23.37 15.72
C SER A 297 -1.55 21.87 15.58
N LEU A 298 -1.87 21.37 14.38
CA LEU A 298 -2.02 19.93 14.12
C LEU A 298 -0.66 19.20 14.15
N VAL A 299 0.39 19.80 13.57
CA VAL A 299 1.75 19.23 13.67
C VAL A 299 2.17 19.09 15.12
N ASP A 300 2.01 20.16 15.91
CA ASP A 300 2.34 20.16 17.34
C ASP A 300 1.52 19.13 18.11
N TYR A 301 0.23 19.02 17.79
CA TYR A 301 -0.64 18.03 18.42
C TYR A 301 -0.14 16.60 18.14
N ILE A 302 0.10 16.25 16.88
CA ILE A 302 0.56 14.91 16.49
C ILE A 302 1.88 14.57 17.20
N LEU A 303 2.88 15.45 17.13
CA LEU A 303 4.19 15.18 17.71
C LEU A 303 4.14 15.13 19.24
N SER A 304 3.34 15.99 19.88
CA SER A 304 3.14 15.97 21.33
C SER A 304 2.39 14.72 21.79
N TYR A 305 1.37 14.29 21.04
CA TYR A 305 0.64 13.06 21.33
C TYR A 305 1.56 11.84 21.26
N ILE A 306 2.36 11.72 20.21
CA ILE A 306 3.31 10.63 20.02
C ILE A 306 4.32 10.60 21.19
N ASN A 307 4.83 11.74 21.61
CA ASN A 307 5.74 11.82 22.75
C ASN A 307 5.04 11.39 24.07
N ALA A 308 3.87 11.90 24.33
CA ALA A 308 3.15 11.63 25.60
C ALA A 308 2.69 10.17 25.75
N HIS A 309 2.24 9.53 24.65
CA HIS A 309 1.62 8.19 24.69
C HIS A 309 2.58 7.07 24.31
N TYR A 310 3.60 7.35 23.48
CA TYR A 310 4.53 6.37 22.96
C TYR A 310 5.98 6.63 23.32
N ASN A 311 6.25 7.76 24.00
CA ASN A 311 7.58 8.15 24.48
C ASN A 311 8.62 8.38 23.35
N TYR A 312 8.16 8.77 22.15
CA TYR A 312 9.02 9.18 21.04
C TYR A 312 9.01 10.70 20.88
N ASP A 313 10.09 11.35 21.30
CA ASP A 313 10.23 12.81 21.16
C ASP A 313 10.78 13.17 19.77
N LEU A 314 9.86 13.52 18.88
CA LEU A 314 10.14 14.01 17.53
C LEU A 314 9.98 15.53 17.40
N GLN A 315 9.69 16.25 18.50
CA GLN A 315 9.34 17.67 18.48
C GLN A 315 10.49 18.57 18.02
N ALA A 316 11.73 18.18 18.29
CA ALA A 316 12.93 18.93 17.92
C ALA A 316 13.35 18.72 16.45
N ASP A 317 12.76 17.79 15.71
CA ASP A 317 13.09 17.52 14.31
C ASP A 317 12.49 18.58 13.39
N LYS A 318 13.28 19.60 13.06
CA LYS A 318 12.86 20.71 12.19
C LYS A 318 12.50 20.26 10.78
N GLN A 319 13.21 19.25 10.25
CA GLN A 319 12.93 18.74 8.90
C GLN A 319 11.58 18.02 8.87
N LEU A 320 11.34 17.13 9.84
CA LEU A 320 10.05 16.44 9.97
C LEU A 320 8.89 17.42 10.13
N ARG A 321 9.07 18.46 10.95
CA ARG A 321 8.05 19.50 11.13
C ARG A 321 7.71 20.23 9.83
N ALA A 322 8.74 20.62 9.06
CA ALA A 322 8.54 21.28 7.77
C ALA A 322 7.85 20.37 6.75
N ASP A 323 8.25 19.10 6.69
CA ASP A 323 7.65 18.10 5.79
C ASP A 323 6.19 17.82 6.14
N LEU A 324 5.88 17.65 7.44
CA LEU A 324 4.50 17.47 7.92
C LEU A 324 3.64 18.69 7.62
N LEU A 325 4.15 19.91 7.90
CA LEU A 325 3.41 21.15 7.66
C LEU A 325 3.08 21.31 6.18
N THR A 326 4.06 21.03 5.31
CA THR A 326 3.89 21.06 3.85
C THR A 326 2.77 20.12 3.41
N HIS A 327 2.77 18.89 3.93
CA HIS A 327 1.76 17.88 3.60
C HIS A 327 0.39 18.26 4.16
N ILE A 328 0.31 18.66 5.43
CA ILE A 328 -0.93 18.98 6.13
C ILE A 328 -1.69 20.13 5.46
N LYS A 329 -1.01 21.16 4.97
CA LYS A 329 -1.65 22.28 4.25
C LYS A 329 -2.46 21.82 3.04
N THR A 330 -1.94 20.90 2.26
CA THR A 330 -2.67 20.33 1.13
C THR A 330 -3.72 19.31 1.57
N MET A 331 -3.42 18.52 2.59
CA MET A 331 -4.31 17.53 3.18
C MET A 331 -5.60 18.19 3.73
N ILE A 332 -5.50 19.28 4.47
CA ILE A 332 -6.67 19.99 5.01
C ILE A 332 -7.60 20.44 3.87
N THR A 333 -7.05 20.93 2.75
CA THR A 333 -7.86 21.25 1.58
C THR A 333 -8.60 20.02 1.05
N ARG A 334 -7.94 18.87 0.95
CA ARG A 334 -8.56 17.62 0.50
C ARG A 334 -9.69 17.16 1.43
N VAL A 335 -9.41 17.17 2.72
CA VAL A 335 -10.40 16.77 3.75
C VAL A 335 -11.61 17.70 3.76
N LYS A 336 -11.39 19.02 3.73
CA LYS A 336 -12.44 20.05 3.70
C LYS A 336 -13.40 19.88 2.52
N TYR A 337 -12.86 19.57 1.35
CA TYR A 337 -13.64 19.44 0.12
C TYR A 337 -13.90 17.98 -0.28
N GLN A 338 -13.63 17.03 0.61
CA GLN A 338 -13.86 15.59 0.42
C GLN A 338 -13.20 15.03 -0.87
N ILE A 339 -12.01 15.54 -1.19
CA ILE A 339 -11.20 15.05 -2.30
C ILE A 339 -10.41 13.83 -1.82
N ASN A 340 -10.71 12.67 -2.37
CA ASN A 340 -9.96 11.46 -2.09
C ASN A 340 -8.74 11.36 -3.03
N ILE A 341 -7.55 11.16 -2.47
CA ILE A 341 -6.35 10.80 -3.22
C ILE A 341 -5.97 9.38 -2.79
N PRO A 342 -6.06 8.40 -3.69
CA PRO A 342 -5.63 7.04 -3.40
C PRO A 342 -4.14 6.99 -3.02
N ASN A 343 -3.80 6.20 -2.02
CA ASN A 343 -2.42 5.94 -1.65
C ASN A 343 -2.01 4.54 -2.13
N PRO A 344 -1.29 4.42 -3.26
CA PRO A 344 -0.90 3.12 -3.81
C PRO A 344 0.05 2.35 -2.89
N LEU A 345 0.68 3.02 -1.94
CA LEU A 345 1.60 2.43 -0.98
C LEU A 345 0.92 2.00 0.33
N LEU A 346 -0.38 2.26 0.51
CA LEU A 346 -1.06 2.03 1.80
C LEU A 346 -0.90 0.60 2.31
N GLY A 347 -1.08 -0.41 1.46
CA GLY A 347 -0.86 -1.81 1.82
C GLY A 347 0.58 -2.09 2.26
N ASN A 348 1.55 -1.57 1.50
CA ASN A 348 2.97 -1.69 1.84
C ASN A 348 3.32 -0.95 3.14
N ILE A 349 2.74 0.24 3.37
CA ILE A 349 2.95 1.03 4.58
C ILE A 349 2.46 0.24 5.80
N LYS A 350 1.26 -0.31 5.77
CA LYS A 350 0.72 -1.14 6.85
C LYS A 350 1.60 -2.36 7.16
N GLN A 351 2.16 -3.01 6.12
CA GLN A 351 3.02 -4.18 6.27
C GLN A 351 4.43 -3.85 6.76
N HIS A 352 5.02 -2.76 6.29
CA HIS A 352 6.43 -2.46 6.52
C HIS A 352 6.69 -1.42 7.61
N TYR A 353 5.69 -0.60 7.93
CA TYR A 353 5.75 0.44 8.96
C TYR A 353 4.59 0.34 9.96
N PRO A 354 4.24 -0.87 10.46
CA PRO A 354 3.04 -1.06 11.29
C PRO A 354 3.05 -0.17 12.53
N MET A 355 4.21 -0.02 13.17
CA MET A 355 4.34 0.84 14.33
C MET A 355 4.16 2.33 14.01
N ALA A 356 4.84 2.85 12.97
CA ALA A 356 4.65 4.23 12.53
C ALA A 356 3.18 4.48 12.15
N TYR A 357 2.53 3.48 11.54
CA TYR A 357 1.12 3.52 11.23
C TYR A 357 0.26 3.64 12.50
N ASP A 358 0.50 2.82 13.51
CA ASP A 358 -0.26 2.82 14.76
C ASP A 358 -0.13 4.11 15.55
N VAL A 359 1.09 4.63 15.72
CA VAL A 359 1.29 5.88 16.47
C VAL A 359 0.69 7.08 15.75
N THR A 360 0.77 7.10 14.42
CA THR A 360 0.18 8.16 13.59
C THR A 360 -1.34 8.09 13.63
N LEU A 361 -1.91 6.89 13.45
CA LEU A 361 -3.34 6.65 13.50
C LEU A 361 -3.93 7.08 14.85
N ALA A 362 -3.31 6.69 15.96
CA ALA A 362 -3.75 7.06 17.30
C ALA A 362 -3.75 8.57 17.51
N ALA A 363 -2.67 9.26 17.10
CA ALA A 363 -2.56 10.71 17.21
C ALA A 363 -3.64 11.44 16.40
N VAL A 364 -3.84 11.02 15.15
CA VAL A 364 -4.81 11.62 14.23
C VAL A 364 -6.25 11.34 14.68
N SER A 365 -6.55 10.12 15.13
CA SER A 365 -7.88 9.76 15.63
C SER A 365 -8.23 10.53 16.91
N SER A 366 -7.25 10.73 17.79
CA SER A 366 -7.44 11.57 18.97
C SER A 366 -7.71 13.02 18.58
N TRP A 367 -6.99 13.57 17.61
CA TRP A 367 -7.26 14.92 17.08
C TRP A 367 -8.66 15.02 16.45
N GLY A 368 -9.09 13.99 15.70
CA GLY A 368 -10.40 13.92 15.07
C GLY A 368 -11.58 14.07 16.03
N LYS A 369 -11.42 13.78 17.33
CA LYS A 369 -12.44 14.00 18.36
C LYS A 369 -12.74 15.49 18.63
N TYR A 370 -11.82 16.37 18.27
CA TYR A 370 -11.89 17.82 18.53
C TYR A 370 -12.16 18.64 17.26
N THR A 371 -12.28 18.00 16.11
CA THR A 371 -12.48 18.66 14.82
C THR A 371 -13.65 18.04 14.05
N PRO A 372 -14.28 18.78 13.12
CA PRO A 372 -15.32 18.21 12.25
C PRO A 372 -14.74 17.34 11.12
N TYR A 373 -13.42 17.22 11.04
CA TYR A 373 -12.74 16.55 9.94
C TYR A 373 -12.39 15.11 10.30
N THR A 374 -12.70 14.19 9.39
CA THR A 374 -12.26 12.79 9.44
C THR A 374 -11.23 12.55 8.34
N LEU A 375 -10.05 12.03 8.71
CA LEU A 375 -9.03 11.66 7.75
C LEU A 375 -9.29 10.26 7.21
N SER A 376 -9.17 10.10 5.89
CA SER A 376 -9.20 8.78 5.27
C SER A 376 -7.91 8.01 5.59
N GLU A 377 -7.95 6.68 5.47
CA GLU A 377 -6.75 5.85 5.61
C GLU A 377 -5.63 6.24 4.64
N ASN A 378 -5.98 6.68 3.44
CA ASN A 378 -5.01 7.15 2.45
C ASN A 378 -4.20 8.34 2.97
N GLU A 379 -4.87 9.33 3.59
CA GLU A 379 -4.23 10.50 4.18
C GLU A 379 -3.36 10.12 5.39
N ILE A 380 -3.85 9.21 6.23
CA ILE A 380 -3.08 8.68 7.35
C ILE A 380 -1.82 8.00 6.83
N GLY A 381 -1.93 7.16 5.79
CA GLY A 381 -0.78 6.50 5.16
C GLY A 381 0.29 7.48 4.66
N PHE A 382 -0.09 8.61 4.09
CA PHE A 382 0.87 9.63 3.70
C PHE A 382 1.58 10.28 4.91
N LEU A 383 0.85 10.55 5.99
CA LEU A 383 1.45 11.07 7.24
C LEU A 383 2.41 10.06 7.86
N VAL A 384 2.08 8.77 7.80
CA VAL A 384 2.93 7.67 8.30
C VAL A 384 4.32 7.68 7.65
N LEU A 385 4.43 7.99 6.36
CA LEU A 385 5.73 8.07 5.68
C LEU A 385 6.63 9.13 6.31
N HIS A 386 6.09 10.29 6.66
CA HIS A 386 6.84 11.37 7.33
C HIS A 386 7.24 10.97 8.76
N ILE A 387 6.29 10.47 9.55
CA ILE A 387 6.53 10.01 10.93
C ILE A 387 7.51 8.85 10.93
N GLY A 388 7.37 7.89 10.01
CA GLY A 388 8.28 6.74 9.86
C GLY A 388 9.72 7.17 9.63
N VAL A 389 9.97 8.16 8.74
CA VAL A 389 11.31 8.72 8.52
C VAL A 389 11.86 9.38 9.79
N GLY A 390 11.03 10.09 10.56
CA GLY A 390 11.41 10.66 11.84
C GLY A 390 11.80 9.59 12.87
N LEU A 391 11.00 8.54 12.99
CA LEU A 391 11.27 7.41 13.89
C LEU A 391 12.54 6.64 13.48
N GLU A 392 12.75 6.44 12.18
CA GLU A 392 13.98 5.81 11.68
C GLU A 392 15.22 6.66 12.00
N ARG A 393 15.14 7.97 11.79
CA ARG A 393 16.26 8.90 12.02
C ARG A 393 16.68 9.00 13.48
N HIS A 394 15.72 9.06 14.40
CA HIS A 394 16.00 9.32 15.82
C HIS A 394 16.02 8.05 16.69
N TYR A 395 15.30 7.00 16.29
CA TYR A 395 15.09 5.80 17.10
C TYR A 395 15.46 4.51 16.37
N ASN A 396 15.99 4.59 15.13
CA ASN A 396 16.32 3.43 14.29
C ASN A 396 15.14 2.45 14.12
N ILE A 397 13.93 2.99 13.98
CA ILE A 397 12.69 2.26 13.79
C ILE A 397 12.22 2.49 12.36
N GLY A 398 12.29 1.48 11.51
CA GLY A 398 11.91 1.60 10.10
C GLY A 398 11.80 0.26 9.39
N TYR A 399 11.64 0.31 8.07
CA TYR A 399 11.49 -0.87 7.21
C TYR A 399 12.69 -1.82 7.27
N GLN A 400 13.90 -1.26 7.39
CA GLN A 400 15.13 -2.05 7.54
C GLN A 400 15.92 -1.51 8.72
N ARG A 401 15.92 -2.27 9.80
CA ARG A 401 16.83 -1.98 10.90
C ARG A 401 18.26 -2.30 10.48
N HIS A 402 19.12 -1.34 10.65
CA HIS A 402 20.55 -1.50 10.44
C HIS A 402 21.24 -1.75 11.78
N PRO A 403 21.71 -3.00 12.05
CA PRO A 403 22.41 -3.29 13.28
C PRO A 403 23.61 -2.38 13.49
N GLN A 404 23.72 -1.81 14.67
CA GLN A 404 24.82 -0.92 15.07
C GLN A 404 25.94 -1.73 15.70
N VAL A 405 27.16 -1.46 15.32
CA VAL A 405 28.32 -2.24 15.72
C VAL A 405 29.44 -1.38 16.23
N MET A 406 29.97 -1.72 17.39
CA MET A 406 31.23 -1.17 17.89
C MET A 406 32.41 -2.01 17.38
N LEU A 407 33.38 -1.36 16.75
CA LEU A 407 34.62 -2.00 16.30
C LEU A 407 35.73 -1.73 17.31
N VAL A 408 36.25 -2.79 17.93
CA VAL A 408 37.36 -2.73 18.89
C VAL A 408 38.63 -3.25 18.22
N CYS A 409 39.65 -2.42 18.09
CA CYS A 409 40.89 -2.78 17.43
C CYS A 409 42.11 -2.35 18.24
N ASP A 410 43.11 -3.23 18.33
CA ASP A 410 44.40 -3.00 18.95
C ASP A 410 45.50 -2.57 17.94
N THR A 411 45.17 -2.50 16.66
CA THR A 411 46.08 -2.26 15.53
C THR A 411 45.81 -0.95 14.79
N GLY A 412 46.75 -0.52 13.98
CA GLY A 412 46.69 0.78 13.32
C GLY A 412 45.53 0.94 12.31
N ASN A 413 45.28 2.20 11.93
CA ASN A 413 44.17 2.65 11.08
C ASN A 413 43.98 1.88 9.75
N SER A 414 45.05 1.33 9.18
CA SER A 414 44.98 0.57 7.93
C SER A 414 44.21 -0.75 8.08
N THR A 415 44.45 -1.46 9.19
CA THR A 415 43.77 -2.72 9.54
C THR A 415 42.30 -2.47 9.82
N ILE A 416 41.99 -1.40 10.55
CA ILE A 416 40.61 -0.96 10.84
C ILE A 416 39.82 -0.74 9.54
N ARG A 417 40.39 0.06 8.63
CA ARG A 417 39.75 0.36 7.33
C ARG A 417 39.56 -0.89 6.48
N MET A 418 40.47 -1.84 6.55
CA MET A 418 40.36 -3.10 5.82
C MET A 418 39.22 -3.98 6.35
N ILE A 419 39.11 -4.14 7.68
CA ILE A 419 38.01 -4.87 8.31
C ILE A 419 36.68 -4.18 8.00
N GLN A 420 36.58 -2.86 8.13
CA GLN A 420 35.39 -2.09 7.77
C GLN A 420 34.99 -2.31 6.30
N ALA A 421 35.94 -2.24 5.37
CA ALA A 421 35.67 -2.44 3.95
C ALA A 421 35.13 -3.85 3.64
N GLN A 422 35.65 -4.88 4.32
CA GLN A 422 35.17 -6.25 4.16
C GLN A 422 33.78 -6.45 4.76
N ILE A 423 33.52 -5.89 5.92
CA ILE A 423 32.20 -5.91 6.55
C ILE A 423 31.20 -5.21 5.64
N SER A 424 31.47 -3.97 5.23
CA SER A 424 30.56 -3.18 4.38
C SER A 424 30.29 -3.82 3.02
N ARG A 425 31.27 -4.58 2.49
CA ARG A 425 31.09 -5.31 1.22
C ARG A 425 30.14 -6.50 1.34
N LYS A 426 30.27 -7.29 2.42
CA LYS A 426 29.49 -8.53 2.61
C LYS A 426 28.17 -8.27 3.36
N TYR A 427 28.17 -7.31 4.26
CA TYR A 427 27.02 -6.92 5.09
C TYR A 427 26.83 -5.40 5.05
N PRO A 428 26.36 -4.82 3.94
CA PRO A 428 26.19 -3.38 3.76
C PRO A 428 25.19 -2.77 4.75
N GLN A 429 24.32 -3.60 5.33
CA GLN A 429 23.34 -3.22 6.36
C GLN A 429 23.96 -3.00 7.74
N LEU A 430 25.22 -3.38 8.00
CA LEU A 430 25.86 -3.12 9.28
C LEU A 430 26.42 -1.69 9.35
N VAL A 431 26.07 -0.97 10.41
CA VAL A 431 26.54 0.38 10.66
C VAL A 431 27.62 0.33 11.75
N VAL A 432 28.86 0.61 11.42
CA VAL A 432 29.92 0.80 12.40
C VAL A 432 29.77 2.20 12.99
N THR A 433 29.21 2.30 14.19
CA THR A 433 28.94 3.57 14.90
C THR A 433 30.17 4.12 15.58
N GLN A 434 30.97 3.23 16.19
CA GLN A 434 32.18 3.60 16.92
C GLN A 434 33.35 2.68 16.59
N VAL A 435 34.54 3.26 16.61
CA VAL A 435 35.81 2.52 16.55
C VAL A 435 36.61 2.92 17.75
N VAL A 436 36.89 1.96 18.64
CA VAL A 436 37.56 2.20 19.89
C VAL A 436 38.82 1.35 20.05
N SER A 437 39.80 1.85 20.83
CA SER A 437 40.96 1.04 21.20
C SER A 437 40.57 -0.02 22.25
N LEU A 438 41.39 -1.07 22.39
CA LEU A 438 41.22 -2.07 23.43
C LEU A 438 41.18 -1.44 24.84
N ARG A 439 42.07 -0.48 25.08
CA ARG A 439 42.14 0.23 26.37
C ARG A 439 40.87 1.03 26.68
N ASP A 440 40.30 1.67 25.66
CA ASP A 440 39.08 2.46 25.83
C ASP A 440 37.87 1.55 26.02
N TYR A 441 37.82 0.45 25.30
CA TYR A 441 36.81 -0.59 25.52
C TYR A 441 36.82 -1.13 26.96
N GLU A 442 37.99 -1.45 27.50
CA GLU A 442 38.11 -1.95 28.89
C GLU A 442 37.52 -0.98 29.92
N ARG A 443 37.57 0.33 29.66
CA ARG A 443 37.04 1.39 30.53
C ARG A 443 35.53 1.57 30.46
N LEU A 444 34.89 1.10 29.38
CA LEU A 444 33.44 1.17 29.25
C LEU A 444 32.78 0.21 30.23
N GLU A 445 31.77 0.67 30.92
CA GLU A 445 30.94 -0.19 31.77
C GLU A 445 29.82 -0.84 30.97
N HIS A 446 29.30 -0.15 29.96
CA HIS A 446 28.17 -0.55 29.11
C HIS A 446 28.44 -0.23 27.64
N VAL A 447 27.88 -1.01 26.74
CA VAL A 447 27.93 -0.83 25.28
C VAL A 447 26.50 -0.69 24.75
N ASP A 448 26.24 0.38 24.02
CA ASP A 448 24.91 0.68 23.50
C ASP A 448 24.64 -0.01 22.17
N GLU A 449 25.67 -0.31 21.39
CA GLU A 449 25.57 -1.00 20.11
C GLU A 449 24.99 -2.43 20.27
N ASP A 450 24.51 -2.99 19.18
CA ASP A 450 23.86 -4.31 19.17
C ASP A 450 24.83 -5.46 19.44
N PHE A 451 26.06 -5.35 18.89
CA PHE A 451 27.15 -6.29 19.16
C PHE A 451 28.53 -5.63 18.87
N ILE A 452 29.56 -6.36 19.25
CA ILE A 452 30.94 -5.90 19.19
C ILE A 452 31.73 -6.77 18.21
N ILE A 453 32.49 -6.13 17.34
CA ILE A 453 33.48 -6.80 16.49
C ILE A 453 34.87 -6.40 17.00
N SER A 454 35.73 -7.39 17.27
CA SER A 454 37.09 -7.15 17.73
C SER A 454 38.11 -7.94 16.89
N ASN A 455 39.30 -7.37 16.68
CA ASN A 455 40.42 -8.11 16.10
C ASN A 455 41.26 -8.88 17.13
N ALA A 456 40.95 -8.73 18.41
CA ALA A 456 41.57 -9.42 19.52
C ALA A 456 40.53 -10.07 20.42
N ARG A 457 40.93 -11.05 21.23
CA ARG A 457 40.04 -11.60 22.26
C ARG A 457 39.87 -10.58 23.37
N ILE A 458 38.62 -10.19 23.63
CA ILE A 458 38.24 -9.26 24.67
C ILE A 458 37.18 -9.91 25.58
N SER A 459 37.00 -9.36 26.76
CA SER A 459 35.93 -9.79 27.68
C SER A 459 34.57 -9.34 27.15
N GLU A 460 33.59 -10.23 27.16
CA GLU A 460 32.19 -9.87 26.92
C GLU A 460 31.67 -9.02 28.09
N LYS A 461 30.91 -7.98 27.76
CA LYS A 461 30.20 -7.15 28.74
C LYS A 461 28.70 -7.45 28.65
N ASN A 462 27.91 -6.48 28.23
CA ASN A 462 26.46 -6.61 28.04
C ASN A 462 26.05 -6.99 26.60
N LYS A 463 27.01 -7.12 25.69
CA LYS A 463 26.76 -7.42 24.28
C LYS A 463 27.67 -8.52 23.75
N PRO A 464 27.20 -9.33 22.78
CA PRO A 464 28.01 -10.39 22.21
C PRO A 464 29.22 -9.85 21.45
N VAL A 465 30.33 -10.58 21.51
CA VAL A 465 31.60 -10.23 20.87
C VAL A 465 31.94 -11.23 19.78
N ILE A 466 32.25 -10.74 18.59
CA ILE A 466 32.81 -11.56 17.54
C ILE A 466 34.27 -11.18 17.25
N VAL A 467 35.13 -12.18 17.16
CA VAL A 467 36.54 -11.96 16.85
C VAL A 467 36.79 -12.18 15.37
N LEU A 468 37.16 -11.12 14.66
CA LEU A 468 37.53 -11.17 13.25
C LEU A 468 39.03 -10.90 13.08
N SER A 469 39.74 -11.79 12.39
CA SER A 469 41.11 -11.50 11.99
C SER A 469 41.15 -10.36 10.95
N PRO A 470 42.28 -9.68 10.78
CA PRO A 470 42.46 -8.67 9.71
C PRO A 470 42.13 -9.20 8.32
N PHE A 471 42.26 -10.51 8.11
CA PHE A 471 41.85 -11.26 6.92
C PHE A 471 40.84 -12.32 7.37
N PRO A 472 39.54 -11.96 7.53
CA PRO A 472 38.57 -12.90 8.05
C PRO A 472 38.39 -14.11 7.15
N THR A 473 38.34 -15.27 7.77
CA THR A 473 37.99 -16.51 7.09
C THR A 473 36.52 -16.53 6.73
N GLU A 474 36.13 -17.37 5.79
CA GLU A 474 34.72 -17.54 5.43
C GLU A 474 33.88 -17.96 6.65
N TYR A 475 34.40 -18.84 7.50
CA TYR A 475 33.78 -19.22 8.78
C TYR A 475 33.56 -18.03 9.73
N GLN A 476 34.54 -17.14 9.88
CA GLN A 476 34.39 -15.94 10.71
C GLN A 476 33.32 -15.00 10.17
N MET A 477 33.27 -14.84 8.84
CA MET A 477 32.23 -14.04 8.21
C MET A 477 30.83 -14.69 8.31
N GLU A 478 30.73 -16.03 8.30
CA GLU A 478 29.47 -16.74 8.57
C GLU A 478 29.00 -16.55 10.03
N GLN A 479 29.93 -16.57 11.01
CA GLN A 479 29.56 -16.27 12.40
C GLN A 479 29.02 -14.86 12.56
N LEU A 480 29.66 -13.88 11.89
CA LEU A 480 29.12 -12.52 11.82
C LEU A 480 27.73 -12.50 11.19
N GLY A 481 27.52 -13.24 10.10
CA GLY A 481 26.21 -13.35 9.45
C GLY A 481 25.13 -13.92 10.37
N LYS A 482 25.48 -14.89 11.23
CA LYS A 482 24.55 -15.43 12.24
C LYS A 482 24.15 -14.38 13.27
N LEU A 483 25.09 -13.56 13.77
CA LEU A 483 24.77 -12.48 14.70
C LEU A 483 23.90 -11.40 14.05
N VAL A 484 24.19 -11.03 12.81
CA VAL A 484 23.34 -10.12 12.05
C VAL A 484 21.92 -10.67 11.91
N LEU A 485 21.79 -11.97 11.65
CA LEU A 485 20.49 -12.62 11.57
C LEU A 485 19.77 -12.64 12.94
N VAL A 486 20.48 -13.00 14.02
CA VAL A 486 19.94 -13.02 15.38
C VAL A 486 19.48 -11.62 15.81
N ASP A 487 20.26 -10.58 15.53
CA ASP A 487 19.85 -9.21 15.83
C ASP A 487 18.62 -8.80 15.03
N ARG A 488 18.60 -9.11 13.71
CA ARG A 488 17.49 -8.76 12.83
C ARG A 488 16.18 -9.48 13.20
N THR A 489 16.26 -10.78 13.50
CA THR A 489 15.08 -11.61 13.80
C THR A 489 14.71 -11.63 15.28
N ARG A 490 15.65 -11.29 16.16
CA ARG A 490 15.49 -11.22 17.61
C ARG A 490 14.68 -12.38 18.22
N PRO A 491 15.04 -13.65 17.95
CA PRO A 491 14.26 -14.82 18.39
C PRO A 491 14.13 -14.91 19.92
N TYR A 492 15.00 -14.25 20.71
CA TYR A 492 14.91 -14.17 22.16
C TYR A 492 13.62 -13.46 22.64
N MET A 493 13.01 -12.64 21.79
CA MET A 493 11.72 -12.00 22.10
C MET A 493 10.59 -13.00 22.27
N LEU A 494 10.66 -14.14 21.54
CA LEU A 494 9.73 -15.25 21.72
C LEU A 494 9.85 -15.89 23.10
N GLU A 495 11.02 -15.73 23.76
CA GLU A 495 11.23 -16.21 25.13
C GLU A 495 10.79 -15.20 26.18
N LYS A 496 10.92 -13.93 25.86
CA LYS A 496 10.67 -12.84 26.80
C LYS A 496 9.21 -12.43 26.88
N PHE A 497 8.53 -12.36 25.74
CA PHE A 497 7.18 -11.79 25.63
C PHE A 497 6.08 -12.80 25.29
N PHE A 498 6.46 -14.04 24.94
CA PHE A 498 5.52 -15.12 24.65
C PHE A 498 5.70 -16.24 25.66
N ASP A 499 4.63 -16.79 26.15
CA ASP A 499 4.66 -17.90 27.08
C ASP A 499 3.52 -18.91 26.82
N GLU A 500 3.61 -20.09 27.42
CA GLU A 500 2.63 -21.17 27.26
C GLU A 500 1.26 -20.78 27.80
N LYS A 501 1.20 -19.98 28.85
CA LYS A 501 -0.06 -19.57 29.50
C LYS A 501 -0.91 -18.69 28.59
N HIS A 502 -0.26 -17.90 27.74
CA HIS A 502 -0.88 -16.98 26.80
C HIS A 502 -0.89 -17.52 25.36
N PHE A 503 -0.78 -18.84 25.22
CA PHE A 503 -0.93 -19.54 23.94
C PHE A 503 -2.24 -20.33 23.94
N MET A 504 -3.11 -20.10 22.96
CA MET A 504 -4.42 -20.75 22.86
C MET A 504 -4.72 -21.19 21.42
N ILE A 505 -5.33 -22.37 21.28
CA ILE A 505 -5.90 -22.85 20.02
C ILE A 505 -7.43 -22.80 20.16
N ILE A 506 -8.07 -22.07 19.27
CA ILE A 506 -9.51 -21.82 19.28
C ILE A 506 -10.15 -22.77 18.28
N ASN A 507 -10.80 -23.82 18.77
CA ASN A 507 -11.49 -24.81 17.96
C ASN A 507 -13.00 -24.57 17.85
N GLU A 508 -13.54 -23.65 18.66
CA GLU A 508 -14.97 -23.31 18.66
C GLU A 508 -15.20 -22.02 17.86
N PRO A 509 -16.36 -21.89 17.19
CA PRO A 509 -16.74 -20.65 16.53
C PRO A 509 -16.77 -19.50 17.56
N MET A 510 -16.07 -18.43 17.27
CA MET A 510 -15.98 -17.26 18.14
C MET A 510 -15.98 -15.99 17.29
N THR A 511 -16.67 -14.95 17.75
CA THR A 511 -16.60 -13.63 17.12
C THR A 511 -15.39 -12.84 17.64
N GLN A 512 -14.94 -11.85 16.87
CA GLN A 512 -13.86 -10.95 17.28
C GLN A 512 -14.15 -10.27 18.63
N ALA A 513 -15.38 -9.79 18.85
CA ALA A 513 -15.77 -9.16 20.11
C ALA A 513 -15.70 -10.11 21.32
N GLN A 514 -16.13 -11.37 21.13
CA GLN A 514 -16.00 -12.41 22.16
C GLN A 514 -14.55 -12.72 22.48
N LEU A 515 -13.69 -12.76 21.44
CA LEU A 515 -12.26 -12.96 21.60
C LEU A 515 -11.64 -11.83 22.43
N PHE A 516 -11.87 -10.58 22.05
CA PHE A 516 -11.33 -9.41 22.75
C PHE A 516 -11.77 -9.39 24.22
N HIS A 517 -13.06 -9.61 24.48
CA HIS A 517 -13.57 -9.64 25.85
C HIS A 517 -12.89 -10.75 26.67
N LYS A 518 -12.81 -11.97 26.13
CA LYS A 518 -12.20 -13.11 26.82
C LYS A 518 -10.74 -12.85 27.16
N VAL A 519 -9.95 -12.43 26.18
CA VAL A 519 -8.50 -12.26 26.33
C VAL A 519 -8.15 -11.05 27.20
N CYS A 520 -8.82 -9.92 27.00
CA CYS A 520 -8.57 -8.73 27.81
C CYS A 520 -8.99 -8.92 29.27
N SER A 521 -10.13 -9.62 29.54
CA SER A 521 -10.53 -9.97 30.91
C SER A 521 -9.52 -10.88 31.59
N GLN A 522 -8.97 -11.86 30.89
CA GLN A 522 -7.89 -12.70 31.41
C GLN A 522 -6.66 -11.88 31.79
N LEU A 523 -6.23 -10.96 30.94
CA LEU A 523 -5.07 -10.09 31.21
C LEU A 523 -5.31 -9.14 32.38
N GLU A 524 -6.54 -8.66 32.58
CA GLU A 524 -6.93 -7.83 33.72
C GLU A 524 -6.90 -8.65 35.04
N GLU A 525 -7.50 -9.83 35.05
CA GLU A 525 -7.47 -10.75 36.20
C GLU A 525 -6.03 -11.14 36.58
N GLU A 526 -5.14 -11.29 35.61
CA GLU A 526 -3.73 -11.60 35.82
C GLU A 526 -2.88 -10.39 36.20
N GLY A 527 -3.46 -9.17 36.13
CA GLY A 527 -2.80 -7.93 36.52
C GLY A 527 -1.79 -7.41 35.48
N TYR A 528 -1.89 -7.83 34.22
CA TYR A 528 -1.10 -7.28 33.11
C TYR A 528 -1.62 -5.94 32.64
N VAL A 529 -2.94 -5.72 32.73
CA VAL A 529 -3.62 -4.50 32.27
C VAL A 529 -4.64 -4.03 33.29
N ASP A 530 -5.17 -2.83 33.11
CA ASP A 530 -6.32 -2.28 33.85
C ASP A 530 -7.59 -2.31 32.97
N ALA A 531 -8.74 -2.00 33.56
CA ALA A 531 -10.06 -2.02 32.90
C ALA A 531 -10.16 -1.14 31.63
N GLU A 532 -9.28 -0.14 31.50
CA GLU A 532 -9.23 0.76 30.32
C GLU A 532 -8.66 0.08 29.07
N PHE A 533 -7.98 -1.05 29.23
CA PHE A 533 -7.31 -1.74 28.12
C PHE A 533 -8.30 -2.32 27.12
N TYR A 534 -9.34 -3.05 27.58
CA TYR A 534 -10.34 -3.64 26.69
C TYR A 534 -11.08 -2.61 25.83
N PRO A 535 -11.66 -1.52 26.39
CA PRO A 535 -12.27 -0.46 25.57
C PRO A 535 -11.31 0.14 24.55
N SER A 536 -10.04 0.30 24.93
CA SER A 536 -9.02 0.84 24.03
C SER A 536 -8.66 -0.10 22.86
N VAL A 537 -8.64 -1.41 23.09
CA VAL A 537 -8.44 -2.41 22.02
C VAL A 537 -9.63 -2.39 21.05
N VAL A 538 -10.86 -2.30 21.56
CA VAL A 538 -12.05 -2.21 20.73
C VAL A 538 -12.05 -0.94 19.90
N GLU A 539 -11.79 0.22 20.55
CA GLU A 539 -11.71 1.52 19.86
C GLU A 539 -10.63 1.51 18.77
N ARG A 540 -9.45 0.90 19.04
CA ARG A 540 -8.38 0.78 18.05
C ARG A 540 -8.81 -0.01 16.82
N GLU A 541 -9.52 -1.10 17.01
CA GLU A 541 -10.01 -1.95 15.92
C GLU A 541 -11.13 -1.28 15.12
N GLU A 542 -12.02 -0.54 15.80
CA GLU A 542 -13.12 0.20 15.14
C GLU A 542 -12.63 1.34 14.24
N ILE A 543 -11.48 1.93 14.54
CA ILE A 543 -10.89 2.99 13.72
C ILE A 543 -10.41 2.41 12.38
N VAL A 544 -9.60 1.37 12.43
CA VAL A 544 -9.04 0.66 11.28
C VAL A 544 -8.68 -0.76 11.70
N SER A 545 -9.01 -1.73 10.87
CA SER A 545 -8.68 -3.14 11.11
C SER A 545 -7.18 -3.35 11.38
N THR A 546 -6.89 -4.13 12.42
CA THR A 546 -5.51 -4.54 12.77
C THR A 546 -5.01 -5.75 11.97
N MET A 547 -5.70 -6.12 10.90
CA MET A 547 -5.26 -7.17 10.01
C MET A 547 -3.99 -6.73 9.24
N LEU A 548 -2.88 -7.46 9.43
CA LEU A 548 -1.64 -7.22 8.69
C LEU A 548 -1.63 -7.81 7.28
N GLY A 549 -2.50 -8.78 7.03
CA GLY A 549 -2.55 -9.57 5.81
C GLY A 549 -2.22 -11.05 6.02
N GLU A 550 -2.38 -11.88 4.99
CA GLU A 550 -2.10 -13.32 5.01
C GLU A 550 -2.79 -14.07 6.18
N GLY A 551 -3.94 -13.56 6.68
CA GLY A 551 -4.67 -14.17 7.80
C GLY A 551 -4.06 -13.94 9.18
N ILE A 552 -3.16 -12.96 9.32
CA ILE A 552 -2.52 -12.57 10.59
C ILE A 552 -3.09 -11.23 11.06
N ALA A 553 -3.57 -11.17 12.30
CA ALA A 553 -4.07 -9.95 12.94
C ALA A 553 -3.26 -9.60 14.19
N LEU A 554 -3.14 -8.28 14.47
CA LEU A 554 -2.36 -7.69 15.56
C LEU A 554 -3.18 -6.75 16.42
N PRO A 555 -4.26 -7.21 17.10
CA PRO A 555 -5.03 -6.33 17.98
C PRO A 555 -4.19 -5.83 19.16
N HIS A 556 -4.31 -4.53 19.46
CA HIS A 556 -3.60 -3.86 20.55
C HIS A 556 -4.37 -2.61 20.99
N SER A 557 -3.99 -2.02 22.11
CA SER A 557 -4.61 -0.79 22.62
C SER A 557 -4.09 0.47 21.92
N LEU A 558 -4.87 1.54 21.95
CA LEU A 558 -4.39 2.89 21.62
C LEU A 558 -3.43 3.35 22.74
N GLY A 559 -2.13 3.38 22.45
CA GLY A 559 -1.10 3.72 23.42
C GLY A 559 -0.62 2.54 24.28
N LEU A 560 0.37 2.82 25.12
CA LEU A 560 1.06 1.83 25.96
C LEU A 560 0.34 1.70 27.31
N LEU A 561 -0.78 0.96 27.35
CA LEU A 561 -1.67 0.85 28.52
C LEU A 561 -1.40 -0.36 29.40
N ALA A 562 -0.49 -1.24 29.04
CA ALA A 562 -0.17 -2.39 29.88
C ALA A 562 0.80 -2.05 31.02
N LYS A 563 0.68 -2.80 32.13
CA LYS A 563 1.63 -2.76 33.26
C LYS A 563 2.86 -3.61 32.99
N LYS A 564 2.68 -4.69 32.23
CA LYS A 564 3.73 -5.62 31.80
C LYS A 564 3.50 -5.98 30.35
N THR A 565 4.58 -6.10 29.60
CA THR A 565 4.51 -6.50 28.20
C THR A 565 4.29 -8.00 28.07
N VAL A 566 3.29 -8.39 27.27
CA VAL A 566 2.98 -9.78 26.92
C VAL A 566 2.31 -9.85 25.55
N VAL A 567 2.56 -10.93 24.82
CA VAL A 567 1.90 -11.26 23.56
C VAL A 567 1.03 -12.49 23.74
N ILE A 568 -0.26 -12.33 23.58
CA ILE A 568 -1.18 -13.46 23.56
C ILE A 568 -1.25 -14.02 22.14
N THR A 569 -0.92 -15.29 22.00
CA THR A 569 -0.92 -15.98 20.71
C THR A 569 -2.16 -16.86 20.59
N LEU A 570 -2.95 -16.61 19.57
CA LEU A 570 -4.22 -17.29 19.33
C LEU A 570 -4.20 -17.89 17.91
N LEU A 571 -4.43 -19.19 17.83
CA LEU A 571 -4.53 -19.91 16.57
C LEU A 571 -5.98 -20.36 16.36
N SER A 572 -6.59 -20.00 15.25
CA SER A 572 -7.95 -20.40 14.89
C SER A 572 -7.94 -21.13 13.54
N PRO A 573 -7.98 -22.48 13.53
CA PRO A 573 -8.02 -23.24 12.29
C PRO A 573 -9.25 -22.93 11.42
N GLN A 574 -10.39 -22.65 12.06
CA GLN A 574 -11.63 -22.26 11.34
C GLN A 574 -11.62 -20.81 10.88
N GLY A 575 -10.75 -19.99 11.45
CA GLY A 575 -10.72 -18.55 11.23
C GLY A 575 -11.77 -17.80 12.04
N ILE A 576 -11.48 -16.52 12.31
CA ILE A 576 -12.39 -15.57 12.95
C ILE A 576 -12.63 -14.43 11.95
N GLU A 577 -13.90 -14.12 11.70
CA GLU A 577 -14.26 -12.97 10.87
C GLU A 577 -13.70 -11.67 11.47
N TRP A 578 -12.93 -10.94 10.68
CA TRP A 578 -12.17 -9.76 11.14
C TRP A 578 -12.65 -8.44 10.50
N GLY A 579 -13.87 -8.42 9.97
CA GLY A 579 -14.42 -7.30 9.23
C GLY A 579 -13.99 -7.25 7.76
N GLU A 580 -14.66 -6.45 6.96
CA GLU A 580 -14.39 -6.26 5.51
C GLU A 580 -14.25 -7.55 4.69
N GLY A 581 -14.90 -8.64 5.14
CA GLY A 581 -14.79 -9.95 4.49
C GLY A 581 -13.45 -10.67 4.70
N GLN A 582 -12.59 -10.18 5.60
CA GLN A 582 -11.32 -10.79 5.96
C GLN A 582 -11.50 -11.83 7.08
N THR A 583 -10.57 -12.77 7.16
CA THR A 583 -10.57 -13.83 8.17
C THR A 583 -9.19 -13.93 8.81
N ALA A 584 -9.12 -13.82 10.15
CA ALA A 584 -7.91 -14.01 10.92
C ALA A 584 -7.77 -15.46 11.39
N HIS A 585 -6.64 -16.08 11.12
CA HIS A 585 -6.28 -17.43 11.54
C HIS A 585 -5.22 -17.45 12.63
N VAL A 586 -4.29 -16.49 12.60
CA VAL A 586 -3.25 -16.29 13.60
C VAL A 586 -3.41 -14.90 14.17
N ILE A 587 -3.66 -14.79 15.47
CA ILE A 587 -3.91 -13.51 16.12
C ILE A 587 -2.87 -13.33 17.24
N PHE A 588 -2.20 -12.18 17.23
CA PHE A 588 -1.26 -11.78 18.26
C PHE A 588 -1.81 -10.53 18.97
N LEU A 589 -2.47 -10.70 20.11
CA LEU A 589 -2.93 -9.57 20.90
C LEU A 589 -1.78 -9.02 21.73
N LEU A 590 -1.46 -7.74 21.53
CA LEU A 590 -0.31 -7.08 22.16
C LEU A 590 -0.75 -6.25 23.36
N ALA A 591 -0.16 -6.53 24.51
CA ALA A 591 -0.22 -5.68 25.68
C ALA A 591 1.20 -5.15 25.96
N ILE A 592 1.47 -3.88 25.65
CA ILE A 592 2.82 -3.30 25.74
C ILE A 592 2.88 -2.27 26.86
N SER A 593 3.88 -2.43 27.73
CA SER A 593 4.16 -1.54 28.86
C SER A 593 5.10 -0.41 28.46
N LYS A 594 4.90 0.77 29.08
CA LYS A 594 5.82 1.93 28.91
C LYS A 594 7.25 1.63 29.38
N THR A 595 7.45 0.69 30.30
CA THR A 595 8.77 0.34 30.81
C THR A 595 9.59 -0.51 29.86
N ASP A 596 8.92 -1.30 29.02
CA ASP A 596 9.55 -2.26 28.08
C ASP A 596 9.42 -1.81 26.62
N TYR A 597 8.93 -0.58 26.36
CA TYR A 597 8.47 -0.18 25.04
C TYR A 597 9.57 -0.27 23.97
N GLU A 598 10.80 0.14 24.27
CA GLU A 598 11.90 0.11 23.29
C GLU A 598 12.21 -1.30 22.79
N GLU A 599 12.17 -2.27 23.71
CA GLU A 599 12.43 -3.67 23.41
C GLU A 599 11.20 -4.33 22.78
N ALA A 600 10.02 -3.99 23.29
CA ALA A 600 8.76 -4.53 22.80
C ALA A 600 8.41 -4.03 21.38
N MET A 601 8.84 -2.84 21.00
CA MET A 601 8.62 -2.35 19.64
C MET A 601 9.28 -3.22 18.56
N ALA A 602 10.39 -3.86 18.89
CA ALA A 602 11.00 -4.81 17.98
C ALA A 602 10.17 -6.10 17.78
N ILE A 603 9.11 -6.33 18.56
CA ILE A 603 8.13 -7.40 18.32
C ILE A 603 7.41 -7.18 16.97
N TYR A 604 7.18 -5.95 16.58
CA TYR A 604 6.58 -5.65 15.28
C TYR A 604 7.41 -6.20 14.12
N ASP A 605 8.75 -6.19 14.23
CA ASP A 605 9.65 -6.76 13.21
C ASP A 605 9.43 -8.27 13.04
N LEU A 606 9.09 -8.99 14.13
CA LEU A 606 8.75 -10.41 14.06
C LEU A 606 7.49 -10.63 13.22
N PHE A 607 6.46 -9.83 13.47
CA PHE A 607 5.17 -9.97 12.76
C PHE A 607 5.28 -9.60 11.29
N VAL A 608 5.98 -8.51 10.98
CA VAL A 608 6.31 -8.14 9.59
C VAL A 608 7.02 -9.30 8.90
N THR A 609 7.95 -9.95 9.60
CA THR A 609 8.66 -11.11 9.05
C THR A 609 7.71 -12.29 8.81
N PHE A 610 6.78 -12.59 9.71
CA PHE A 610 5.82 -13.68 9.52
C PHE A 610 4.90 -13.44 8.32
N VAL A 611 4.46 -12.20 8.10
CA VAL A 611 3.65 -11.84 6.93
C VAL A 611 4.46 -11.95 5.65
N ARG A 612 5.67 -11.37 5.61
CA ARG A 612 6.55 -11.40 4.45
C ARG A 612 6.93 -12.82 4.02
N GLU A 613 7.21 -13.69 4.97
CA GLU A 613 7.57 -15.10 4.70
C GLU A 613 6.33 -16.00 4.54
N ARG A 614 5.11 -15.44 4.50
CA ARG A 614 3.84 -16.16 4.37
C ARG A 614 3.72 -17.31 5.37
N SER A 615 4.10 -17.04 6.62
CA SER A 615 4.26 -18.05 7.65
C SER A 615 2.95 -18.55 8.27
N MET A 616 1.80 -17.95 7.96
CA MET A 616 0.50 -18.21 8.57
C MET A 616 0.17 -19.72 8.63
N SER A 617 0.18 -20.40 7.50
CA SER A 617 -0.17 -21.84 7.43
C SER A 617 0.75 -22.72 8.27
N ARG A 618 2.02 -22.34 8.38
CA ARG A 618 3.02 -23.06 9.20
C ARG A 618 2.79 -22.80 10.67
N LEU A 619 2.57 -21.55 11.08
CA LEU A 619 2.25 -21.19 12.47
C LEU A 619 0.95 -21.85 12.91
N LEU A 620 -0.06 -21.90 12.05
CA LEU A 620 -1.35 -22.52 12.30
C LEU A 620 -1.25 -24.05 12.48
N SER A 621 -0.22 -24.70 11.94
CA SER A 621 0.02 -26.13 12.14
C SER A 621 0.57 -26.49 13.51
N SER A 622 0.77 -25.52 14.40
CA SER A 622 1.27 -25.74 15.75
C SER A 622 0.22 -26.40 16.63
N GLU A 623 0.60 -27.47 17.31
CA GLU A 623 -0.28 -28.22 18.24
C GLU A 623 -0.18 -27.72 19.69
N ASN A 624 0.92 -27.05 20.03
CA ASN A 624 1.21 -26.51 21.36
C ASN A 624 2.22 -25.37 21.28
N PHE A 625 2.47 -24.70 22.40
CA PHE A 625 3.40 -23.57 22.48
C PHE A 625 4.83 -23.95 22.07
N GLY A 626 5.32 -25.14 22.43
CA GLY A 626 6.65 -25.61 22.07
C GLY A 626 6.82 -25.76 20.54
N SER A 627 5.83 -26.35 19.85
CA SER A 627 5.83 -26.49 18.41
C SER A 627 5.66 -25.11 17.73
N PHE A 628 4.82 -24.23 18.24
CA PHE A 628 4.68 -22.85 17.79
C PHE A 628 6.02 -22.12 17.83
N LYS A 629 6.71 -22.14 18.99
CA LYS A 629 8.00 -21.49 19.18
C LYS A 629 9.05 -22.01 18.19
N ALA A 630 9.13 -23.33 18.00
CA ALA A 630 10.06 -23.94 17.06
C ALA A 630 9.79 -23.51 15.61
N ILE A 631 8.52 -23.49 15.20
CA ILE A 631 8.10 -23.05 13.86
C ILE A 631 8.37 -21.55 13.68
N ALA A 632 8.06 -20.74 14.68
CA ALA A 632 8.32 -19.30 14.65
C ALA A 632 9.82 -19.00 14.47
N ILE A 633 10.69 -19.66 15.25
CA ILE A 633 12.15 -19.53 15.12
C ILE A 633 12.63 -19.97 13.72
N ASP A 634 12.10 -21.09 13.18
CA ASP A 634 12.46 -21.53 11.83
C ASP A 634 11.99 -20.54 10.74
N CYS A 635 10.80 -19.96 10.88
CA CYS A 635 10.33 -18.90 9.99
C CYS A 635 11.26 -17.68 10.03
N LEU A 636 11.70 -17.26 11.22
CA LEU A 636 12.61 -16.12 11.39
C LEU A 636 14.03 -16.40 10.88
N SER A 637 14.48 -17.64 10.83
CA SER A 637 15.83 -18.02 10.41
C SER A 637 16.02 -18.27 8.91
N ARG A 638 14.94 -18.15 8.11
CA ARG A 638 14.98 -18.39 6.65
C ARG A 638 15.30 -17.14 5.80
N ILE A 639 15.59 -16.02 6.46
CA ILE A 639 15.83 -14.72 5.81
C ILE A 639 17.23 -14.64 5.20
#